data_86684fc285d26eb21e0a9e722683b9eb
#
_entry.id   86684fc285d26eb21e0a9e722683b9eb
#
_cell.length_a   1.000
_cell.length_b   1.000
_cell.length_c   1.000
_cell.angle_alpha   90.00
_cell.angle_beta   90.00
_cell.angle_gamma   90.00
#
_symmetry.space_group_name_H-M   'P 1'
#
loop_
_entity.id
_entity.type
_entity.pdbx_description
1 polymer ?
#
loop_
_entity_poly.entity_id
_entity_poly.type
_entity_poly.pdbx_seq_one_letter_code
_entity_poly.pdbx_strand_id
1 'polypeptide(L)'
;MAIAEQNGSVRQESNSKSISRRIQFGVFEVDRSSGELRRSGVKVRIQSQPFRLLTALLDQPGEVVSRESLQQQLWGEATTVDFDHSLGIAVNKLREALGDSAENPRFIETLARRGYRFIAPVRVAEEAVRTAGSADAPETAAHGDDGMVSGHARPEQSNLDRSMPVPRWLAVPAWLMAGLVAAVLAVGLLLLLRPPVHRPYQISQITFTGHVVSNEPDVEGFSAMQEDGKRLYFSDTENGNPVLAVAQVANGEVSHIPLPPEIGAPLIGSLSPDGSKLLVHGHLQAEPEQPLWIVPTLGGNIHRVPKVLAHDATWMPGGGSLLVASGYDLVVVGEDGNDAHKLLTVPGLAFWLRWSPDVKHLRFTLQDPRRQTTELWEVNADGTNPHPLLSGWSRAAGACCGSWTPDGRMYVFQSVRAGRSDLWALDGRPWRFAGNQPRQITSGPLDFESPATATEGHRVYFLGVNSQLELLQAQAHSPAFNALNENLSSASLVEYSADGQWVAWLNSTDGYLWRSRVDGTERIQLTAPPLRIFTMKWSPDDRQLALMADEPGRPWKLYLVDSDGGKLTPLVNQDRNEQDRNEADPNWSADGATLVFGRLPDRMDGETQPKAIYMLNLATRQVREVPGSTGLFSPRLSPDGRYIVAIRLDQRALMLFDRTAERWTTISTHGAGDPIWSRDGRSVYFQDFLEVGKPIYRISVPDGRVERTSTINNLRPILASDYRLVSLAPGDLPVVSARTSTVNLYSIDLDER
;
A
#
# COMPACT_ATOMS: atom_id res chain seq x y z
N MET A 1 25.54 -75.72 26.66
CA MET A 1 24.37 -76.37 27.22
C MET A 1 23.16 -75.47 26.95
N ALA A 2 22.46 -75.73 25.86
CA ALA A 2 21.03 -75.93 25.70
C ALA A 2 20.17 -74.66 25.88
N ILE A 3 19.73 -74.08 24.83
CA ILE A 3 18.47 -74.21 24.08
C ILE A 3 17.26 -73.66 24.87
N ALA A 4 16.66 -72.59 24.32
CA ALA A 4 15.24 -72.57 23.95
C ALA A 4 14.89 -71.30 23.16
N GLU A 5 14.41 -71.54 21.92
CA GLU A 5 13.71 -70.62 21.05
C GLU A 5 12.39 -70.20 21.66
N GLN A 6 11.99 -68.94 21.46
CA GLN A 6 10.59 -68.60 21.29
C GLN A 6 10.40 -67.44 20.30
N ASN A 7 9.73 -67.75 19.23
CA ASN A 7 9.19 -66.90 18.18
C ASN A 7 8.30 -65.80 18.76
N GLY A 8 8.63 -64.55 18.47
CA GLY A 8 7.75 -63.41 18.62
C GLY A 8 7.70 -62.64 17.29
N SER A 9 6.63 -62.84 16.53
CA SER A 9 6.34 -62.15 15.27
C SER A 9 6.26 -60.65 15.50
N VAL A 10 7.26 -59.91 15.00
CA VAL A 10 7.21 -58.47 14.91
C VAL A 10 6.29 -58.12 13.72
N ARG A 11 5.09 -57.66 14.03
CA ARG A 11 4.23 -56.94 13.06
C ARG A 11 4.96 -55.70 12.61
N GLN A 12 5.36 -55.67 11.35
CA GLN A 12 5.69 -54.44 10.63
C GLN A 12 4.40 -53.60 10.55
N GLU A 13 4.29 -52.60 11.38
CA GLU A 13 3.36 -51.48 11.14
C GLU A 13 3.86 -50.70 9.95
N SER A 14 3.27 -50.94 8.79
CA SER A 14 3.36 -50.08 7.63
C SER A 14 2.68 -48.78 7.97
N ASN A 15 3.49 -47.78 8.28
CA ASN A 15 3.07 -46.41 8.49
C ASN A 15 2.68 -45.76 7.14
N SER A 16 1.47 -46.10 6.64
CA SER A 16 0.87 -45.39 5.54
C SER A 16 0.47 -44.00 6.02
N LYS A 17 1.35 -42.99 5.80
CA LYS A 17 0.98 -41.57 5.92
C LYS A 17 -0.29 -41.39 5.08
N SER A 18 -1.42 -41.13 5.70
CA SER A 18 -2.66 -40.74 5.03
C SER A 18 -2.38 -39.44 4.28
N ILE A 19 -2.34 -39.52 2.95
CA ILE A 19 -2.13 -38.35 2.08
C ILE A 19 -3.37 -37.47 2.21
N SER A 20 -3.24 -36.38 2.91
CA SER A 20 -4.34 -35.46 3.10
C SER A 20 -4.80 -34.86 1.76
N ARG A 21 -6.11 -34.87 1.53
CA ARG A 21 -6.72 -34.45 0.25
C ARG A 21 -6.54 -32.99 -0.06
N ARG A 22 -6.54 -32.11 0.96
CA ARG A 22 -6.42 -30.65 0.78
C ARG A 22 -5.29 -30.08 1.59
N ILE A 23 -4.49 -29.24 0.95
CA ILE A 23 -3.32 -28.57 1.52
C ILE A 23 -3.45 -27.08 1.31
N GLN A 24 -3.20 -26.29 2.36
CA GLN A 24 -3.20 -24.84 2.32
C GLN A 24 -1.80 -24.28 2.62
N PHE A 25 -1.39 -23.26 1.87
CA PHE A 25 -0.17 -22.48 2.12
C PHE A 25 -0.35 -21.04 1.63
N GLY A 26 -0.02 -20.09 2.46
CA GLY A 26 -0.28 -18.68 2.16
C GLY A 26 -1.76 -18.46 1.81
N VAL A 27 -2.02 -17.89 0.64
CA VAL A 27 -3.37 -17.66 0.08
C VAL A 27 -3.83 -18.79 -0.85
N PHE A 28 -3.07 -19.86 -0.96
CA PHE A 28 -3.33 -20.96 -1.87
C PHE A 28 -3.89 -22.19 -1.17
N GLU A 29 -4.77 -22.89 -1.88
CA GLU A 29 -5.32 -24.17 -1.51
C GLU A 29 -5.12 -25.15 -2.69
N VAL A 30 -4.53 -26.31 -2.42
CA VAL A 30 -4.33 -27.40 -3.38
C VAL A 30 -5.27 -28.53 -3.03
N ASP A 31 -6.14 -28.88 -3.94
CA ASP A 31 -6.95 -30.10 -3.85
C ASP A 31 -6.31 -31.18 -4.75
N ARG A 32 -5.67 -32.14 -4.11
CA ARG A 32 -4.99 -33.25 -4.80
C ARG A 32 -5.93 -34.21 -5.52
N SER A 33 -7.18 -34.27 -5.07
CA SER A 33 -8.18 -35.18 -5.64
C SER A 33 -8.77 -34.66 -6.94
N SER A 34 -9.01 -33.34 -7.02
CA SER A 34 -9.52 -32.66 -8.22
C SER A 34 -8.42 -32.15 -9.14
N GLY A 35 -7.15 -32.11 -8.68
CA GLY A 35 -6.04 -31.50 -9.42
C GLY A 35 -6.15 -29.99 -9.54
N GLU A 36 -6.79 -29.34 -8.56
CA GLU A 36 -7.06 -27.91 -8.58
C GLU A 36 -6.16 -27.14 -7.62
N LEU A 37 -5.62 -26.02 -8.13
CA LEU A 37 -5.01 -24.97 -7.33
C LEU A 37 -5.98 -23.81 -7.24
N ARG A 38 -6.22 -23.29 -6.03
CA ARG A 38 -7.06 -22.13 -5.78
C ARG A 38 -6.27 -21.05 -5.03
N ARG A 39 -6.51 -19.79 -5.36
CA ARG A 39 -5.97 -18.63 -4.66
C ARG A 39 -7.13 -17.85 -4.04
N SER A 40 -7.19 -17.77 -2.72
CA SER A 40 -8.31 -17.13 -2.00
C SER A 40 -9.69 -17.62 -2.50
N GLY A 41 -9.83 -18.95 -2.70
CA GLY A 41 -11.05 -19.59 -3.18
C GLY A 41 -11.25 -19.57 -4.71
N VAL A 42 -10.53 -18.76 -5.46
CA VAL A 42 -10.62 -18.64 -6.93
C VAL A 42 -9.69 -19.65 -7.60
N LYS A 43 -10.19 -20.41 -8.58
CA LYS A 43 -9.40 -21.40 -9.31
C LYS A 43 -8.29 -20.75 -10.15
N VAL A 44 -7.05 -21.17 -9.93
CA VAL A 44 -5.86 -20.78 -10.70
C VAL A 44 -5.64 -21.79 -11.82
N ARG A 45 -5.47 -21.30 -13.05
CA ARG A 45 -5.12 -22.18 -14.17
C ARG A 45 -3.66 -22.59 -14.07
N ILE A 46 -3.42 -23.87 -13.91
CA ILE A 46 -2.08 -24.47 -13.88
C ILE A 46 -2.07 -25.70 -14.80
N GLN A 47 -0.98 -25.90 -15.54
CA GLN A 47 -0.81 -27.07 -16.40
C GLN A 47 -0.50 -28.32 -15.55
N SER A 48 -0.72 -29.51 -16.11
CA SER A 48 -0.58 -30.78 -15.38
C SER A 48 0.84 -31.02 -14.83
N GLN A 49 1.90 -30.70 -15.58
CA GLN A 49 3.28 -30.89 -15.11
C GLN A 49 3.68 -29.93 -13.97
N PRO A 50 3.46 -28.59 -14.07
CA PRO A 50 3.64 -27.69 -12.94
C PRO A 50 2.80 -28.06 -11.71
N PHE A 51 1.58 -28.57 -11.89
CA PHE A 51 0.77 -29.04 -10.77
C PHE A 51 1.35 -30.29 -10.09
N ARG A 52 1.83 -31.26 -10.88
CA ARG A 52 2.52 -32.45 -10.36
C ARG A 52 3.83 -32.08 -9.64
N LEU A 53 4.57 -31.11 -10.16
CA LEU A 53 5.76 -30.57 -9.50
C LEU A 53 5.39 -29.95 -8.14
N LEU A 54 4.33 -29.14 -8.07
CA LEU A 54 3.85 -28.57 -6.82
C LEU A 54 3.50 -29.66 -5.80
N THR A 55 2.76 -30.70 -6.21
CA THR A 55 2.40 -31.80 -5.31
C THR A 55 3.61 -32.58 -4.82
N ALA A 56 4.61 -32.80 -5.67
CA ALA A 56 5.87 -33.45 -5.28
C ALA A 56 6.67 -32.64 -4.25
N LEU A 57 6.69 -31.33 -4.39
CA LEU A 57 7.32 -30.44 -3.42
C LEU A 57 6.54 -30.32 -2.11
N LEU A 58 5.20 -30.39 -2.16
CA LEU A 58 4.32 -30.38 -0.98
C LEU A 58 4.26 -31.73 -0.23
N ASP A 59 4.84 -32.79 -0.79
CA ASP A 59 5.01 -34.06 -0.06
C ASP A 59 6.13 -33.99 0.99
N GLN A 60 7.09 -33.10 0.79
CA GLN A 60 8.24 -32.88 1.67
C GLN A 60 8.49 -31.39 1.88
N PRO A 61 7.56 -30.67 2.51
CA PRO A 61 7.70 -29.22 2.72
C PRO A 61 8.88 -28.92 3.65
N GLY A 62 9.71 -27.96 3.27
CA GLY A 62 10.94 -27.61 3.98
C GLY A 62 12.16 -28.44 3.62
N GLU A 63 11.99 -29.58 2.94
CA GLU A 63 13.10 -30.44 2.51
C GLU A 63 13.49 -30.20 1.05
N VAL A 64 14.76 -30.50 0.72
CA VAL A 64 15.26 -30.38 -0.65
C VAL A 64 14.89 -31.62 -1.45
N VAL A 65 14.06 -31.46 -2.47
CA VAL A 65 13.76 -32.51 -3.43
C VAL A 65 14.77 -32.45 -4.57
N SER A 66 15.54 -33.52 -4.76
CA SER A 66 16.62 -33.54 -5.77
C SER A 66 16.07 -33.52 -7.21
N ARG A 67 16.89 -33.07 -8.17
CA ARG A 67 16.50 -33.05 -9.58
C ARG A 67 16.17 -34.43 -10.11
N GLU A 68 16.94 -35.42 -9.71
CA GLU A 68 16.77 -36.83 -10.08
C GLU A 68 15.47 -37.38 -9.53
N SER A 69 15.12 -37.06 -8.27
CA SER A 69 13.85 -37.47 -7.67
C SER A 69 12.65 -36.84 -8.39
N LEU A 70 12.74 -35.55 -8.75
CA LEU A 70 11.71 -34.85 -9.53
C LEU A 70 11.60 -35.42 -10.94
N GLN A 71 12.72 -35.83 -11.56
CA GLN A 71 12.70 -36.51 -12.86
C GLN A 71 11.92 -37.79 -12.81
N GLN A 72 12.22 -38.65 -11.86
CA GLN A 72 11.56 -39.94 -11.71
C GLN A 72 10.06 -39.78 -11.44
N GLN A 73 9.66 -38.81 -10.63
CA GLN A 73 8.24 -38.60 -10.29
C GLN A 73 7.43 -37.92 -11.41
N LEU A 74 8.04 -37.06 -12.22
CA LEU A 74 7.32 -36.28 -13.23
C LEU A 74 7.30 -36.96 -14.62
N TRP A 75 8.35 -37.69 -15.01
CA TRP A 75 8.50 -38.26 -16.37
C TRP A 75 8.70 -39.77 -16.41
N GLY A 76 9.07 -40.46 -15.30
CA GLY A 76 9.37 -41.91 -15.31
C GLY A 76 10.63 -42.26 -16.09
N GLU A 77 10.95 -43.56 -16.19
CA GLU A 77 12.22 -44.04 -16.78
C GLU A 77 12.28 -44.03 -18.33
N ALA A 78 11.21 -43.70 -19.04
CA ALA A 78 11.05 -44.00 -20.48
C ALA A 78 11.10 -42.80 -21.44
N THR A 79 11.54 -41.63 -21.05
CA THR A 79 11.42 -40.44 -21.93
C THR A 79 12.80 -39.82 -22.23
N THR A 80 13.22 -39.82 -23.48
CA THR A 80 14.39 -39.11 -24.03
C THR A 80 14.06 -37.66 -24.26
N VAL A 81 14.05 -36.82 -23.19
CA VAL A 81 13.84 -35.37 -23.28
C VAL A 81 14.98 -34.70 -22.55
N ASP A 82 15.40 -33.52 -23.04
CA ASP A 82 16.29 -32.66 -22.29
C ASP A 82 15.61 -32.27 -20.96
N PHE A 83 15.94 -33.03 -19.94
CA PHE A 83 15.29 -33.02 -18.65
C PHE A 83 15.50 -31.69 -17.91
N ASP A 84 16.72 -31.17 -17.89
CA ASP A 84 17.05 -29.93 -17.15
C ASP A 84 16.30 -28.73 -17.73
N HIS A 85 16.15 -28.68 -19.03
CA HIS A 85 15.37 -27.67 -19.71
C HIS A 85 13.87 -27.78 -19.40
N SER A 86 13.33 -28.98 -19.47
CA SER A 86 11.90 -29.26 -19.21
C SER A 86 11.50 -29.01 -17.75
N LEU A 87 12.36 -29.37 -16.79
CA LEU A 87 12.15 -29.09 -15.37
C LEU A 87 12.21 -27.58 -15.10
N GLY A 88 13.17 -26.87 -15.71
CA GLY A 88 13.25 -25.42 -15.63
C GLY A 88 11.98 -24.72 -16.11
N ILE A 89 11.41 -25.16 -17.24
CA ILE A 89 10.13 -24.64 -17.76
C ILE A 89 8.99 -24.93 -16.78
N ALA A 90 8.91 -26.15 -16.23
CA ALA A 90 7.87 -26.52 -15.29
C ALA A 90 7.93 -25.70 -13.99
N VAL A 91 9.14 -25.43 -13.46
CA VAL A 91 9.36 -24.57 -12.29
C VAL A 91 8.96 -23.13 -12.58
N ASN A 92 9.36 -22.58 -13.73
CA ASN A 92 9.02 -21.20 -14.10
C ASN A 92 7.49 -21.02 -14.22
N LYS A 93 6.79 -21.96 -14.89
CA LYS A 93 5.33 -21.94 -14.98
C LYS A 93 4.63 -22.12 -13.63
N LEU A 94 5.23 -22.89 -12.73
CA LEU A 94 4.71 -23.04 -11.37
C LEU A 94 4.89 -21.75 -10.58
N ARG A 95 6.04 -21.10 -10.69
CA ARG A 95 6.29 -19.78 -10.09
C ARG A 95 5.33 -18.72 -10.63
N GLU A 96 5.13 -18.70 -11.93
CA GLU A 96 4.13 -17.81 -12.57
C GLU A 96 2.74 -18.00 -11.97
N ALA A 97 2.28 -19.26 -11.81
CA ALA A 97 0.97 -19.57 -11.23
C ALA A 97 0.86 -19.18 -9.75
N LEU A 98 1.96 -19.22 -9.00
CA LEU A 98 2.02 -18.85 -7.58
C LEU A 98 2.36 -17.37 -7.36
N GLY A 99 2.76 -16.64 -8.40
CA GLY A 99 3.29 -15.29 -8.26
C GLY A 99 4.62 -15.28 -7.48
N ASP A 100 5.49 -16.27 -7.75
CA ASP A 100 6.78 -16.45 -7.09
C ASP A 100 7.95 -16.07 -8.01
N SER A 101 9.10 -15.71 -7.45
CA SER A 101 10.31 -15.32 -8.19
C SER A 101 11.49 -16.24 -7.87
N ALA A 102 12.38 -16.45 -8.85
CA ALA A 102 13.60 -17.22 -8.63
C ALA A 102 14.65 -16.46 -7.80
N GLU A 103 14.61 -15.14 -7.86
CA GLU A 103 15.58 -14.25 -7.21
C GLU A 103 15.17 -13.94 -5.76
N ASN A 104 13.86 -13.94 -5.50
CA ASN A 104 13.32 -13.77 -4.14
C ASN A 104 12.17 -14.78 -3.92
N PRO A 105 12.50 -16.06 -3.67
CA PRO A 105 11.51 -17.12 -3.60
C PRO A 105 10.67 -17.05 -2.32
N ARG A 106 9.35 -17.03 -2.49
CA ARG A 106 8.36 -17.06 -1.41
C ARG A 106 7.82 -18.47 -1.16
N PHE A 107 7.79 -19.28 -2.20
CA PHE A 107 7.25 -20.64 -2.17
C PHE A 107 8.27 -21.68 -2.62
N ILE A 108 9.05 -21.41 -3.67
CA ILE A 108 9.93 -22.39 -4.29
C ILE A 108 11.36 -21.85 -4.38
N GLU A 109 12.19 -22.32 -3.50
CA GLU A 109 13.63 -22.02 -3.50
C GLU A 109 14.38 -22.92 -4.47
N THR A 110 15.33 -22.35 -5.22
CA THR A 110 16.27 -23.10 -6.07
C THR A 110 17.59 -23.28 -5.36
N LEU A 111 17.97 -24.53 -5.09
CA LEU A 111 19.32 -24.82 -4.60
C LEU A 111 20.18 -25.27 -5.78
N ALA A 112 21.15 -24.44 -6.13
CA ALA A 112 22.03 -24.67 -7.30
C ALA A 112 22.64 -26.07 -7.26
N ARG A 113 22.49 -26.83 -8.34
CA ARG A 113 22.98 -28.21 -8.54
C ARG A 113 22.39 -29.28 -7.59
N ARG A 114 21.48 -28.91 -6.66
CA ARG A 114 20.91 -29.86 -5.68
C ARG A 114 19.44 -30.16 -5.95
N GLY A 115 18.63 -29.17 -6.28
CA GLY A 115 17.19 -29.36 -6.49
C GLY A 115 16.35 -28.15 -6.11
N TYR A 116 15.13 -28.41 -5.66
CA TYR A 116 14.16 -27.39 -5.28
C TYR A 116 13.59 -27.71 -3.90
N ARG A 117 13.19 -26.66 -3.17
CA ARG A 117 12.59 -26.78 -1.84
C ARG A 117 11.33 -25.93 -1.75
N PHE A 118 10.27 -26.47 -1.14
CA PHE A 118 9.09 -25.68 -0.80
C PHE A 118 9.30 -25.04 0.57
N ILE A 119 9.32 -23.69 0.63
CA ILE A 119 9.74 -22.95 1.83
C ILE A 119 8.59 -22.35 2.62
N ALA A 120 7.37 -22.24 2.05
CA ALA A 120 6.24 -21.68 2.77
C ALA A 120 5.65 -22.68 3.79
N PRO A 121 5.08 -22.18 4.92
CA PRO A 121 4.39 -23.03 5.90
C PRO A 121 3.16 -23.68 5.27
N VAL A 122 3.02 -25.00 5.48
CA VAL A 122 1.95 -25.82 4.92
C VAL A 122 1.00 -26.25 6.04
N ARG A 123 -0.31 -26.11 5.80
CA ARG A 123 -1.36 -26.60 6.69
C ARG A 123 -2.19 -27.64 5.98
N VAL A 124 -2.52 -28.73 6.67
CA VAL A 124 -3.44 -29.75 6.21
C VAL A 124 -4.83 -29.33 6.66
N ALA A 125 -5.78 -29.16 5.74
CA ALA A 125 -7.17 -28.89 6.09
C ALA A 125 -7.81 -30.20 6.57
N GLU A 126 -8.10 -30.34 7.88
CA GLU A 126 -8.94 -31.37 8.41
C GLU A 126 -10.38 -31.17 7.93
N GLU A 127 -10.96 -32.19 7.32
CA GLU A 127 -12.36 -32.21 6.96
C GLU A 127 -13.22 -32.15 8.24
N ALA A 128 -13.88 -31.02 8.49
CA ALA A 128 -14.93 -30.94 9.49
C ALA A 128 -16.07 -31.87 9.06
N VAL A 129 -16.19 -32.99 9.73
CA VAL A 129 -17.33 -33.91 9.63
C VAL A 129 -18.58 -33.11 9.98
N ARG A 130 -19.37 -32.74 8.98
CA ARG A 130 -20.71 -32.24 9.17
C ARG A 130 -21.60 -33.42 9.54
N THR A 131 -21.84 -33.66 10.81
CA THR A 131 -22.94 -34.45 11.31
C THR A 131 -24.24 -33.78 10.90
N ALA A 132 -24.93 -34.39 9.98
CA ALA A 132 -26.32 -34.09 9.63
C ALA A 132 -27.20 -34.50 10.81
N GLY A 133 -27.69 -33.51 11.54
CA GLY A 133 -28.82 -33.69 12.47
C GLY A 133 -30.11 -33.52 11.72
N SER A 134 -30.88 -34.59 11.73
CA SER A 134 -32.26 -34.71 11.30
C SER A 134 -33.17 -33.83 12.16
N ALA A 135 -34.08 -33.08 11.54
CA ALA A 135 -35.36 -32.71 12.14
C ALA A 135 -36.42 -32.48 11.04
N ASP A 136 -37.30 -33.41 10.97
CA ASP A 136 -38.74 -33.42 10.76
C ASP A 136 -39.41 -32.40 9.82
N ALA A 137 -40.05 -33.02 8.85
CA ALA A 137 -41.25 -32.51 8.15
C ALA A 137 -42.50 -32.63 8.98
N PRO A 138 -43.60 -31.91 8.69
CA PRO A 138 -44.87 -32.60 8.59
C PRO A 138 -45.53 -32.47 7.20
N GLU A 139 -46.00 -33.63 6.76
CA GLU A 139 -47.03 -33.83 5.76
C GLU A 139 -48.33 -33.09 6.13
N THR A 140 -49.07 -32.63 5.13
CA THR A 140 -50.52 -32.78 5.09
C THR A 140 -50.96 -33.01 3.64
N ALA A 141 -51.64 -34.11 3.49
CA ALA A 141 -52.35 -34.60 2.32
C ALA A 141 -53.72 -33.98 2.22
N ALA A 142 -54.31 -34.00 1.05
CA ALA A 142 -55.59 -34.62 0.69
C ALA A 142 -56.16 -34.03 -0.61
N HIS A 143 -56.37 -34.91 -1.56
CA HIS A 143 -57.65 -35.38 -2.10
C HIS A 143 -58.49 -34.31 -2.79
N GLY A 144 -58.95 -34.55 -3.97
CA GLY A 144 -59.68 -35.51 -4.78
C GLY A 144 -60.23 -34.71 -5.95
N ASP A 145 -60.57 -35.13 -6.95
CA ASP A 145 -61.29 -36.24 -7.56
C ASP A 145 -62.16 -35.71 -8.72
N ASP A 146 -62.16 -36.48 -9.80
CA ASP A 146 -63.22 -36.71 -10.76
C ASP A 146 -63.91 -35.60 -11.61
N GLY A 147 -64.07 -36.01 -12.87
CA GLY A 147 -65.25 -35.71 -13.69
C GLY A 147 -64.92 -35.41 -15.15
N MET A 148 -64.66 -36.35 -15.96
CA MET A 148 -65.43 -37.00 -17.01
C MET A 148 -66.46 -36.16 -17.80
N VAL A 149 -66.43 -36.41 -19.11
CA VAL A 149 -67.50 -36.59 -20.12
C VAL A 149 -67.51 -35.60 -21.28
N SER A 150 -67.03 -36.07 -22.40
CA SER A 150 -67.77 -36.49 -23.61
C SER A 150 -68.51 -35.44 -24.47
N GLY A 151 -68.27 -35.52 -25.74
CA GLY A 151 -69.30 -35.26 -26.72
C GLY A 151 -68.92 -34.57 -28.01
N HIS A 152 -68.68 -35.39 -29.05
CA HIS A 152 -69.21 -35.37 -30.41
C HIS A 152 -69.50 -34.01 -31.09
N ALA A 153 -69.03 -33.71 -32.30
CA ALA A 153 -69.45 -34.29 -33.56
C ALA A 153 -68.74 -33.62 -34.75
N ARG A 154 -68.45 -34.42 -35.75
CA ARG A 154 -68.20 -34.04 -37.16
C ARG A 154 -69.52 -33.60 -37.82
N PRO A 155 -69.60 -32.93 -39.00
CA PRO A 155 -69.15 -33.43 -40.26
C PRO A 155 -68.61 -32.43 -41.29
N GLU A 156 -67.83 -32.97 -42.17
CA GLU A 156 -67.91 -33.18 -43.64
C GLU A 156 -67.79 -32.01 -44.61
N GLN A 157 -66.84 -32.24 -45.52
CA GLN A 157 -66.78 -32.09 -47.00
C GLN A 157 -66.65 -30.66 -47.56
N SER A 158 -65.80 -30.40 -48.51
CA SER A 158 -65.54 -31.06 -49.81
C SER A 158 -64.34 -30.47 -50.57
N ASN A 159 -63.59 -31.33 -51.17
CA ASN A 159 -63.04 -31.42 -52.49
C ASN A 159 -62.43 -30.26 -53.29
N LEU A 160 -61.37 -30.69 -53.97
CA LEU A 160 -60.77 -30.26 -55.28
C LEU A 160 -59.64 -29.21 -55.14
N ASP A 161 -58.47 -29.34 -55.68
CA ASP A 161 -58.00 -30.08 -56.86
C ASP A 161 -56.45 -30.10 -56.89
N ARG A 162 -55.94 -31.13 -57.52
CA ARG A 162 -54.64 -31.38 -58.11
C ARG A 162 -53.54 -30.30 -58.04
N SER A 163 -52.39 -30.66 -57.45
CA SER A 163 -51.08 -30.27 -57.97
C SER A 163 -50.03 -31.37 -57.68
N MET A 164 -49.14 -31.56 -58.62
CA MET A 164 -48.18 -32.65 -58.81
C MET A 164 -47.22 -32.90 -57.66
N PRO A 165 -46.64 -34.14 -57.49
CA PRO A 165 -45.73 -34.46 -56.41
C PRO A 165 -44.31 -33.92 -56.70
N VAL A 166 -43.82 -33.07 -55.85
CA VAL A 166 -42.40 -32.69 -55.76
C VAL A 166 -41.69 -33.81 -54.98
N PRO A 167 -40.49 -34.25 -55.40
CA PRO A 167 -39.79 -35.36 -54.76
C PRO A 167 -39.40 -35.02 -53.34
N ARG A 168 -39.82 -35.87 -52.41
CA ARG A 168 -39.77 -35.78 -50.94
C ARG A 168 -38.38 -35.83 -50.28
N TRP A 169 -37.29 -35.83 -51.02
CA TRP A 169 -35.92 -36.01 -50.50
C TRP A 169 -35.14 -34.72 -50.25
N LEU A 170 -35.73 -33.54 -50.43
CA LEU A 170 -35.10 -32.21 -50.16
C LEU A 170 -35.82 -31.38 -49.10
N ALA A 171 -36.79 -31.87 -48.40
CA ALA A 171 -37.43 -31.13 -47.32
C ALA A 171 -36.66 -31.34 -46.00
N VAL A 172 -35.69 -30.46 -45.77
CA VAL A 172 -35.10 -30.34 -44.39
C VAL A 172 -36.25 -29.95 -43.46
N PRO A 173 -36.59 -30.71 -42.44
CA PRO A 173 -37.71 -30.41 -41.57
C PRO A 173 -37.49 -29.04 -40.89
N ALA A 174 -38.52 -28.18 -40.89
CA ALA A 174 -38.48 -26.81 -40.42
C ALA A 174 -37.90 -26.66 -38.97
N TRP A 175 -38.02 -27.67 -38.15
CA TRP A 175 -37.43 -27.70 -36.78
C TRP A 175 -35.91 -27.79 -36.81
N LEU A 176 -35.26 -28.43 -37.82
CA LEU A 176 -33.80 -28.49 -37.98
C LEU A 176 -33.26 -27.10 -38.42
N MET A 177 -33.99 -26.38 -39.29
CA MET A 177 -33.63 -25.02 -39.65
C MET A 177 -33.80 -24.07 -38.46
N ALA A 178 -34.89 -24.19 -37.71
CA ALA A 178 -35.11 -23.43 -36.49
C ALA A 178 -34.02 -23.73 -35.42
N GLY A 179 -33.63 -24.98 -35.28
CA GLY A 179 -32.52 -25.40 -34.39
C GLY A 179 -31.18 -24.84 -34.82
N LEU A 180 -30.88 -24.79 -36.14
CA LEU A 180 -29.66 -24.20 -36.68
C LEU A 180 -29.60 -22.68 -36.44
N VAL A 181 -30.70 -21.97 -36.69
CA VAL A 181 -30.82 -20.53 -36.44
C VAL A 181 -30.67 -20.25 -34.94
N ALA A 182 -31.33 -21.01 -34.06
CA ALA A 182 -31.18 -20.87 -32.64
C ALA A 182 -29.74 -21.14 -32.15
N ALA A 183 -29.07 -22.18 -32.73
CA ALA A 183 -27.66 -22.44 -32.43
C ALA A 183 -26.72 -21.33 -32.91
N VAL A 184 -26.93 -20.77 -34.08
CA VAL A 184 -26.16 -19.62 -34.62
C VAL A 184 -26.37 -18.39 -33.77
N LEU A 185 -27.62 -18.11 -33.36
CA LEU A 185 -27.92 -17.00 -32.45
C LEU A 185 -27.31 -17.21 -31.05
N ALA A 186 -27.35 -18.43 -30.51
CA ALA A 186 -26.73 -18.77 -29.25
C ALA A 186 -25.20 -18.65 -29.30
N VAL A 187 -24.57 -19.11 -30.39
CA VAL A 187 -23.12 -18.94 -30.63
C VAL A 187 -22.79 -17.47 -30.82
N GLY A 188 -23.59 -16.73 -31.57
CA GLY A 188 -23.45 -15.27 -31.74
C GLY A 188 -23.56 -14.53 -30.39
N LEU A 189 -24.54 -14.91 -29.57
CA LEU A 189 -24.72 -14.37 -28.23
C LEU A 189 -23.57 -14.76 -27.30
N LEU A 190 -23.09 -15.99 -27.34
CA LEU A 190 -21.92 -16.49 -26.61
C LEU A 190 -20.63 -15.78 -27.03
N LEU A 191 -20.48 -15.45 -28.32
CA LEU A 191 -19.35 -14.67 -28.84
C LEU A 191 -19.45 -13.20 -28.42
N LEU A 192 -20.64 -12.62 -28.37
CA LEU A 192 -20.90 -11.27 -27.89
C LEU A 192 -20.76 -11.16 -26.34
N LEU A 193 -21.07 -12.23 -25.63
CA LEU A 193 -20.94 -12.31 -24.17
C LEU A 193 -19.54 -12.76 -23.69
N ARG A 194 -18.65 -13.13 -24.62
CA ARG A 194 -17.25 -13.40 -24.24
C ARG A 194 -16.64 -12.12 -23.69
N PRO A 195 -16.15 -12.12 -22.43
CA PRO A 195 -15.41 -11.00 -21.94
C PRO A 195 -14.19 -10.78 -22.88
N PRO A 196 -13.90 -9.55 -23.25
CA PRO A 196 -12.73 -9.26 -24.09
C PRO A 196 -11.50 -9.89 -23.41
N VAL A 197 -10.73 -10.65 -24.18
CA VAL A 197 -9.44 -11.18 -23.72
C VAL A 197 -8.53 -9.96 -23.54
N HIS A 198 -8.40 -9.48 -22.33
CA HIS A 198 -7.49 -8.38 -22.02
C HIS A 198 -6.06 -8.90 -22.24
N ARG A 199 -5.42 -8.47 -23.30
CA ARG A 199 -3.97 -8.59 -23.43
C ARG A 199 -3.36 -7.64 -22.40
N PRO A 200 -2.33 -8.05 -21.65
CA PRO A 200 -1.59 -7.12 -20.79
C PRO A 200 -1.00 -6.01 -21.67
N TYR A 201 -1.14 -4.79 -21.22
CA TYR A 201 -0.51 -3.65 -21.88
C TYR A 201 1.01 -3.79 -21.81
N GLN A 202 1.71 -3.30 -22.83
CA GLN A 202 3.17 -3.23 -22.82
C GLN A 202 3.61 -1.99 -22.04
N ILE A 203 4.39 -2.19 -21.00
CA ILE A 203 5.01 -1.13 -20.21
C ILE A 203 6.41 -0.90 -20.75
N SER A 204 6.72 0.35 -21.13
CA SER A 204 8.02 0.75 -21.64
C SER A 204 8.69 1.72 -20.67
N GLN A 205 9.94 1.46 -20.30
CA GLN A 205 10.75 2.34 -19.47
C GLN A 205 11.33 3.49 -20.32
N ILE A 206 11.27 4.72 -19.79
CA ILE A 206 11.73 5.94 -20.46
C ILE A 206 13.07 6.41 -19.90
N THR A 207 13.18 6.50 -18.56
CA THR A 207 14.42 6.92 -17.89
C THR A 207 15.09 5.76 -17.17
N PHE A 208 16.41 5.90 -16.93
CA PHE A 208 17.23 4.89 -16.23
C PHE A 208 18.08 5.52 -15.13
N THR A 209 17.76 6.75 -14.71
CA THR A 209 18.51 7.48 -13.69
C THR A 209 18.29 6.90 -12.29
N GLY A 210 17.08 6.41 -12.02
CA GLY A 210 16.71 5.84 -10.73
C GLY A 210 16.44 6.89 -9.62
N HIS A 211 16.54 8.18 -9.93
CA HIS A 211 16.55 9.26 -8.94
C HIS A 211 15.28 10.14 -8.94
N VAL A 212 14.27 9.77 -9.72
CA VAL A 212 13.00 10.49 -9.76
C VAL A 212 12.34 10.46 -8.38
N VAL A 213 11.76 11.58 -7.95
CA VAL A 213 11.06 11.68 -6.66
C VAL A 213 9.68 11.04 -6.78
N SER A 214 9.39 10.03 -5.96
CA SER A 214 8.05 9.43 -5.85
C SER A 214 7.14 10.24 -4.94
N ASN A 215 5.83 10.11 -5.15
CA ASN A 215 4.81 10.68 -4.29
C ASN A 215 4.48 9.71 -3.15
N GLU A 216 5.26 9.76 -2.08
CA GLU A 216 4.99 8.94 -0.91
C GLU A 216 3.89 9.55 -0.04
N PRO A 217 3.02 8.72 0.57
CA PRO A 217 1.93 9.20 1.42
C PRO A 217 2.40 10.02 2.64
N ASP A 218 3.66 9.82 3.04
CA ASP A 218 4.26 10.46 4.22
C ASP A 218 4.98 11.77 3.89
N VAL A 219 5.14 12.11 2.60
CA VAL A 219 5.76 13.35 2.14
C VAL A 219 4.69 14.43 1.96
N GLU A 220 5.00 15.61 2.47
CA GLU A 220 4.11 16.76 2.51
C GLU A 220 3.93 17.43 1.15
N GLY A 221 3.10 16.86 0.31
CA GLY A 221 2.75 17.39 -1.00
C GLY A 221 2.92 16.38 -2.12
N PHE A 222 2.10 16.53 -3.13
CA PHE A 222 2.13 15.70 -4.32
C PHE A 222 2.81 16.46 -5.45
N SER A 223 3.83 15.88 -6.07
CA SER A 223 4.41 16.39 -7.31
C SER A 223 3.77 15.70 -8.50
N ALA A 224 3.08 16.48 -9.33
CA ALA A 224 2.48 15.98 -10.54
C ALA A 224 3.51 15.96 -11.68
N MET A 225 3.63 14.84 -12.38
CA MET A 225 4.31 14.84 -13.66
C MET A 225 3.47 15.57 -14.71
N GLN A 226 4.10 16.37 -15.58
CA GLN A 226 3.45 17.10 -16.66
C GLN A 226 4.10 16.78 -18.00
N GLU A 227 3.32 16.87 -19.08
CA GLU A 227 3.75 16.53 -20.43
C GLU A 227 3.30 17.62 -21.43
N ASP A 228 4.15 17.98 -22.41
CA ASP A 228 3.89 19.01 -23.42
C ASP A 228 3.94 18.50 -24.87
N GLY A 229 3.78 17.18 -25.09
CA GLY A 229 3.89 16.52 -26.39
C GLY A 229 5.30 16.05 -26.75
N LYS A 230 6.34 16.61 -26.12
CA LYS A 230 7.75 16.28 -26.41
C LYS A 230 8.57 16.02 -25.15
N ARG A 231 8.18 16.58 -24.02
CA ARG A 231 8.95 16.61 -22.77
C ARG A 231 8.06 16.22 -21.61
N LEU A 232 8.67 15.54 -20.65
CA LEU A 232 8.09 15.21 -19.36
C LEU A 232 8.80 16.03 -18.27
N TYR A 233 8.05 16.78 -17.49
CA TYR A 233 8.52 17.57 -16.35
C TYR A 233 8.20 16.81 -15.06
N PHE A 234 9.18 16.66 -14.18
CA PHE A 234 9.05 15.91 -12.94
C PHE A 234 10.05 16.40 -11.89
N SER A 235 9.81 16.06 -10.64
CA SER A 235 10.79 16.29 -9.56
C SER A 235 11.82 15.16 -9.56
N ASP A 236 13.09 15.50 -9.43
CA ASP A 236 14.23 14.58 -9.42
C ASP A 236 15.17 14.93 -8.26
N THR A 237 16.19 14.11 -8.07
CA THR A 237 17.23 14.32 -7.06
C THR A 237 18.60 14.32 -7.72
N GLU A 238 19.31 15.43 -7.62
CA GLU A 238 20.70 15.55 -8.07
C GLU A 238 21.66 15.75 -6.88
N ASN A 239 22.58 14.82 -6.70
CA ASN A 239 23.53 14.82 -5.56
C ASN A 239 22.85 14.92 -4.18
N GLY A 240 21.63 14.35 -4.04
CA GLY A 240 20.85 14.38 -2.82
C GLY A 240 20.02 15.66 -2.62
N ASN A 241 20.04 16.58 -3.58
CA ASN A 241 19.22 17.80 -3.55
C ASN A 241 18.03 17.67 -4.51
N PRO A 242 16.81 18.02 -4.08
CA PRO A 242 15.66 18.05 -4.96
C PRO A 242 15.84 19.08 -6.08
N VAL A 243 15.53 18.68 -7.31
CA VAL A 243 15.63 19.52 -8.52
C VAL A 243 14.40 19.35 -9.40
N LEU A 244 14.14 20.33 -10.24
CA LEU A 244 13.15 20.22 -11.32
C LEU A 244 13.83 19.65 -12.55
N ALA A 245 13.34 18.52 -13.06
CA ALA A 245 13.89 17.83 -14.20
C ALA A 245 12.95 17.81 -15.40
N VAL A 246 13.54 17.65 -16.58
CA VAL A 246 12.83 17.46 -17.83
C VAL A 246 13.44 16.30 -18.61
N ALA A 247 12.62 15.32 -19.02
CA ALA A 247 13.03 14.23 -19.90
C ALA A 247 12.47 14.42 -21.30
N GLN A 248 13.27 14.18 -22.33
CA GLN A 248 12.81 14.10 -23.71
C GLN A 248 12.06 12.78 -23.91
N VAL A 249 10.81 12.84 -24.38
CA VAL A 249 9.99 11.64 -24.62
C VAL A 249 10.62 10.73 -25.69
N ALA A 250 11.33 11.31 -26.66
CA ALA A 250 11.88 10.58 -27.81
C ALA A 250 13.06 9.65 -27.46
N ASN A 251 13.89 10.02 -26.50
CA ASN A 251 15.14 9.29 -26.17
C ASN A 251 15.40 9.10 -24.67
N GLY A 252 14.52 9.64 -23.81
CA GLY A 252 14.67 9.55 -22.34
C GLY A 252 15.82 10.40 -21.77
N GLU A 253 16.43 11.29 -22.55
CA GLU A 253 17.48 12.18 -22.08
C GLU A 253 16.96 13.15 -21.04
N VAL A 254 17.58 13.19 -19.86
CA VAL A 254 17.18 14.01 -18.71
C VAL A 254 18.09 15.23 -18.59
N SER A 255 17.51 16.38 -18.37
CA SER A 255 18.21 17.62 -18.03
C SER A 255 17.48 18.33 -16.89
N HIS A 256 18.18 19.24 -16.18
CA HIS A 256 17.63 19.94 -15.04
C HIS A 256 17.32 21.41 -15.35
N ILE A 257 16.24 21.93 -14.78
CA ILE A 257 15.87 23.35 -14.86
C ILE A 257 16.42 24.02 -13.60
N PRO A 258 17.36 24.98 -13.74
CA PRO A 258 17.89 25.69 -12.59
C PRO A 258 16.81 26.52 -11.92
N LEU A 259 16.67 26.37 -10.60
CA LEU A 259 15.70 27.09 -9.78
C LEU A 259 16.40 27.99 -8.76
N PRO A 260 15.77 29.13 -8.37
CA PRO A 260 16.22 29.91 -7.23
C PRO A 260 16.23 29.08 -5.93
N PRO A 261 17.22 29.27 -5.05
CA PRO A 261 17.30 28.52 -3.78
C PRO A 261 16.07 28.67 -2.88
N GLU A 262 15.33 29.76 -3.05
CA GLU A 262 14.12 30.07 -2.28
C GLU A 262 12.96 29.11 -2.57
N ILE A 263 13.03 28.32 -3.67
CA ILE A 263 12.02 27.31 -3.98
C ILE A 263 12.23 26.04 -3.13
N GLY A 264 13.48 25.72 -2.78
CA GLY A 264 13.79 24.51 -2.01
C GLY A 264 13.48 23.25 -2.83
N ALA A 265 12.67 22.34 -2.28
CA ALA A 265 12.21 21.14 -2.97
C ALA A 265 11.04 21.50 -3.92
N PRO A 266 11.23 21.42 -5.25
CA PRO A 266 10.20 21.79 -6.21
C PRO A 266 9.15 20.66 -6.33
N LEU A 267 7.88 21.00 -6.13
CA LEU A 267 6.73 20.14 -6.41
C LEU A 267 5.92 20.74 -7.56
N ILE A 268 5.64 19.95 -8.58
CA ILE A 268 4.92 20.42 -9.76
C ILE A 268 3.42 20.30 -9.52
N GLY A 269 2.67 21.39 -9.69
CA GLY A 269 1.22 21.41 -9.70
C GLY A 269 0.65 21.12 -11.09
N SER A 270 0.87 22.03 -12.06
CA SER A 270 0.35 21.88 -13.41
C SER A 270 1.15 22.67 -14.46
N LEU A 271 0.95 22.29 -15.72
CA LEU A 271 1.43 23.01 -16.90
C LEU A 271 0.34 23.98 -17.39
N SER A 272 0.74 25.17 -17.84
CA SER A 272 -0.20 26.14 -18.45
C SER A 272 -0.85 25.54 -19.71
N PRO A 273 -2.08 25.98 -20.08
CA PRO A 273 -2.77 25.45 -21.26
C PRO A 273 -2.01 25.62 -22.59
N ASP A 274 -1.13 26.61 -22.68
CA ASP A 274 -0.25 26.84 -23.83
C ASP A 274 1.11 26.13 -23.75
N GLY A 275 1.36 25.38 -22.67
CA GLY A 275 2.60 24.63 -22.44
C GLY A 275 3.82 25.50 -22.11
N SER A 276 3.67 26.80 -21.90
CA SER A 276 4.79 27.75 -21.76
C SER A 276 5.28 27.91 -20.30
N LYS A 277 4.46 27.55 -19.32
CA LYS A 277 4.73 27.80 -17.89
C LYS A 277 4.36 26.61 -17.02
N LEU A 278 5.17 26.32 -16.03
CA LEU A 278 4.87 25.36 -14.94
C LEU A 278 4.48 26.13 -13.67
N LEU A 279 3.48 25.61 -12.96
CA LEU A 279 3.24 25.96 -11.56
C LEU A 279 4.06 25.05 -10.69
N VAL A 280 4.84 25.63 -9.79
CA VAL A 280 5.73 24.90 -8.88
C VAL A 280 5.53 25.42 -7.45
N HIS A 281 5.34 24.50 -6.52
CA HIS A 281 5.34 24.79 -5.10
C HIS A 281 6.77 24.69 -4.58
N GLY A 282 7.16 25.67 -3.77
CA GLY A 282 8.47 25.64 -3.13
C GLY A 282 8.36 25.06 -1.74
N HIS A 283 8.86 23.86 -1.53
CA HIS A 283 8.82 23.22 -0.21
C HIS A 283 10.11 23.50 0.55
N LEU A 284 10.10 24.49 1.45
CA LEU A 284 11.24 24.88 2.27
C LEU A 284 11.16 24.40 3.72
N GLN A 285 9.96 24.07 4.23
CA GLN A 285 9.71 23.83 5.64
C GLN A 285 8.45 22.97 5.85
N ALA A 286 8.22 22.53 7.08
CA ALA A 286 7.05 21.77 7.50
C ALA A 286 5.73 22.58 7.51
N GLU A 287 5.66 23.69 6.80
CA GLU A 287 4.42 24.48 6.69
C GLU A 287 3.51 23.87 5.63
N PRO A 288 2.22 23.70 5.92
CA PRO A 288 1.29 23.02 5.01
C PRO A 288 1.02 23.83 3.73
N GLU A 289 1.06 25.16 3.84
CA GLU A 289 0.81 26.07 2.73
C GLU A 289 2.12 26.70 2.26
N GLN A 290 2.47 26.49 1.00
CA GLN A 290 3.74 26.86 0.40
C GLN A 290 3.60 28.01 -0.59
N PRO A 291 4.66 28.83 -0.81
CA PRO A 291 4.69 29.79 -1.89
C PRO A 291 4.53 29.12 -3.27
N LEU A 292 3.73 29.74 -4.13
CA LEU A 292 3.52 29.29 -5.49
C LEU A 292 4.40 30.09 -6.46
N TRP A 293 5.05 29.40 -7.38
CA TRP A 293 5.99 29.94 -8.36
C TRP A 293 5.56 29.61 -9.78
N ILE A 294 5.84 30.53 -10.69
CA ILE A 294 5.67 30.34 -12.14
C ILE A 294 7.05 30.18 -12.78
N VAL A 295 7.29 29.04 -13.39
CA VAL A 295 8.56 28.64 -14.01
C VAL A 295 8.35 28.48 -15.51
N PRO A 296 8.95 29.32 -16.36
CA PRO A 296 8.86 29.18 -17.82
C PRO A 296 9.56 27.91 -18.31
N THR A 297 8.89 27.12 -19.18
CA THR A 297 9.37 25.83 -19.68
C THR A 297 10.58 25.91 -20.63
N LEU A 298 10.79 27.04 -21.26
CA LEU A 298 11.91 27.29 -22.19
C LEU A 298 12.98 28.22 -21.63
N GLY A 299 12.98 28.41 -20.33
CA GLY A 299 13.81 29.42 -19.66
C GLY A 299 13.16 30.80 -19.67
N GLY A 300 13.60 31.67 -18.75
CA GLY A 300 13.04 33.00 -18.58
C GLY A 300 13.03 33.43 -17.12
N ASN A 301 12.23 34.44 -16.79
CA ASN A 301 12.12 34.97 -15.46
C ASN A 301 11.20 34.11 -14.59
N ILE A 302 11.79 33.44 -13.60
CA ILE A 302 11.05 32.68 -12.57
C ILE A 302 10.57 33.69 -11.53
N HIS A 303 9.29 33.67 -11.20
CA HIS A 303 8.72 34.60 -10.25
C HIS A 303 7.67 33.96 -9.34
N ARG A 304 7.59 34.45 -8.13
CA ARG A 304 6.60 34.02 -7.15
C ARG A 304 5.26 34.70 -7.44
N VAL A 305 4.15 33.95 -7.28
CA VAL A 305 2.80 34.51 -7.27
C VAL A 305 2.60 35.28 -5.96
N PRO A 306 2.39 36.62 -6.00
CA PRO A 306 2.31 37.41 -4.78
C PRO A 306 1.09 37.04 -3.94
N LYS A 307 1.23 37.11 -2.61
CA LYS A 307 0.15 36.90 -1.62
C LYS A 307 -0.51 35.52 -1.65
N VAL A 308 -0.04 34.59 -2.46
CA VAL A 308 -0.60 33.23 -2.57
C VAL A 308 0.28 32.26 -1.78
N LEU A 309 -0.37 31.50 -0.89
CA LEU A 309 0.16 30.32 -0.22
C LEU A 309 -0.82 29.18 -0.47
N ALA A 310 -0.33 28.02 -0.88
CA ALA A 310 -1.16 26.90 -1.28
C ALA A 310 -0.45 25.55 -1.09
N HIS A 311 -1.21 24.50 -0.87
CA HIS A 311 -0.69 23.14 -0.91
C HIS A 311 -0.86 22.47 -2.29
N ASP A 312 -1.73 23.01 -3.16
CA ASP A 312 -1.81 22.62 -4.59
C ASP A 312 -2.41 23.74 -5.43
N ALA A 313 -2.14 23.72 -6.74
CA ALA A 313 -2.71 24.68 -7.68
C ALA A 313 -2.71 24.14 -9.12
N THR A 314 -3.69 24.61 -9.90
CA THR A 314 -3.75 24.35 -11.33
C THR A 314 -4.12 25.61 -12.11
N TRP A 315 -3.76 25.65 -13.38
CA TRP A 315 -4.21 26.73 -14.27
C TRP A 315 -5.72 26.61 -14.54
N MET A 316 -6.39 27.76 -14.59
CA MET A 316 -7.71 27.81 -15.18
C MET A 316 -7.62 27.48 -16.67
N PRO A 317 -8.60 26.78 -17.27
CA PRO A 317 -8.54 26.34 -18.66
C PRO A 317 -8.37 27.46 -19.70
N GLY A 318 -8.78 28.68 -19.35
CA GLY A 318 -8.59 29.87 -20.21
C GLY A 318 -7.21 30.51 -20.10
N GLY A 319 -6.34 30.04 -19.21
CA GLY A 319 -5.09 30.75 -18.87
C GLY A 319 -5.33 32.03 -18.08
N GLY A 320 -4.24 32.72 -17.70
CA GLY A 320 -4.28 34.05 -17.02
C GLY A 320 -4.75 34.03 -15.57
N SER A 321 -5.36 32.94 -15.11
CA SER A 321 -5.80 32.74 -13.74
C SER A 321 -5.47 31.34 -13.25
N LEU A 322 -5.41 31.17 -11.94
CA LEU A 322 -5.07 29.95 -11.24
C LEU A 322 -6.24 29.53 -10.36
N LEU A 323 -6.46 28.22 -10.23
CA LEU A 323 -7.25 27.65 -9.16
C LEU A 323 -6.28 27.12 -8.09
N VAL A 324 -6.41 27.62 -6.89
CA VAL A 324 -5.51 27.38 -5.77
C VAL A 324 -6.24 26.64 -4.66
N ALA A 325 -5.65 25.58 -4.13
CA ALA A 325 -6.11 24.90 -2.93
C ALA A 325 -5.32 25.44 -1.72
N SER A 326 -6.04 26.10 -0.80
CA SER A 326 -5.49 26.67 0.42
C SER A 326 -6.43 26.39 1.59
N GLY A 327 -5.94 25.73 2.63
CA GLY A 327 -6.81 25.18 3.65
C GLY A 327 -7.84 24.23 3.05
N TYR A 328 -9.10 24.44 3.40
CA TYR A 328 -10.21 23.67 2.83
C TYR A 328 -10.92 24.42 1.68
N ASP A 329 -10.32 25.53 1.22
CA ASP A 329 -10.93 26.36 0.19
C ASP A 329 -10.23 26.18 -1.17
N LEU A 330 -11.05 26.08 -2.22
CA LEU A 330 -10.60 26.26 -3.60
C LEU A 330 -10.88 27.73 -4.00
N VAL A 331 -9.81 28.43 -4.37
CA VAL A 331 -9.82 29.88 -4.65
C VAL A 331 -9.30 30.15 -6.05
N VAL A 332 -10.03 30.91 -6.85
CA VAL A 332 -9.55 31.42 -8.13
C VAL A 332 -8.81 32.72 -7.89
N VAL A 333 -7.61 32.86 -8.49
CA VAL A 333 -6.75 34.02 -8.34
C VAL A 333 -6.03 34.34 -9.67
N GLY A 334 -5.77 35.59 -9.95
CA GLY A 334 -4.95 35.99 -11.11
C GLY A 334 -3.48 35.58 -10.96
N GLU A 335 -2.75 35.41 -12.08
CA GLU A 335 -1.30 35.12 -12.05
C GLU A 335 -0.49 36.16 -11.26
N ASP A 336 -1.01 37.37 -11.13
CA ASP A 336 -0.42 38.49 -10.35
C ASP A 336 -0.81 38.46 -8.85
N GLY A 337 -1.53 37.45 -8.41
CA GLY A 337 -2.01 37.28 -7.05
C GLY A 337 -3.17 38.20 -6.65
N ASN A 338 -3.83 38.83 -7.61
CA ASN A 338 -5.01 39.67 -7.40
C ASN A 338 -6.30 38.97 -7.82
N ASP A 339 -7.43 39.65 -7.67
CA ASP A 339 -8.78 39.19 -8.04
C ASP A 339 -9.18 37.81 -7.39
N ALA A 340 -8.69 37.57 -6.18
CA ALA A 340 -8.96 36.34 -5.45
C ALA A 340 -10.44 36.23 -5.07
N HIS A 341 -11.09 35.13 -5.46
CA HIS A 341 -12.43 34.78 -5.02
C HIS A 341 -12.61 33.29 -4.79
N LYS A 342 -13.35 32.95 -3.77
CA LYS A 342 -13.58 31.55 -3.41
C LYS A 342 -14.55 30.89 -4.39
N LEU A 343 -14.17 29.73 -4.92
CA LEU A 343 -15.03 28.86 -5.73
C LEU A 343 -15.91 27.99 -4.82
N LEU A 344 -15.30 27.24 -3.89
CA LEU A 344 -16.01 26.40 -2.93
C LEU A 344 -15.13 26.06 -1.73
N THR A 345 -15.77 25.52 -0.66
CA THR A 345 -15.10 24.86 0.46
C THR A 345 -15.33 23.36 0.40
N VAL A 346 -14.29 22.55 0.56
CA VAL A 346 -14.34 21.08 0.56
C VAL A 346 -14.14 20.50 1.96
N PRO A 347 -14.55 19.26 2.25
CA PRO A 347 -14.51 18.70 3.59
C PRO A 347 -13.12 18.13 4.01
N GLY A 348 -12.07 18.38 3.25
CA GLY A 348 -10.69 17.95 3.48
C GLY A 348 -9.72 18.74 2.63
N LEU A 349 -8.46 18.27 2.50
CA LEU A 349 -7.45 18.89 1.66
C LEU A 349 -7.60 18.45 0.21
N ALA A 350 -7.69 19.38 -0.71
CA ALA A 350 -7.81 19.08 -2.13
C ALA A 350 -6.43 19.11 -2.80
N PHE A 351 -6.03 17.99 -3.38
CA PHE A 351 -4.79 17.84 -4.13
C PHE A 351 -5.04 17.35 -5.54
N TRP A 352 -4.08 17.53 -6.44
CA TRP A 352 -4.10 17.00 -7.79
C TRP A 352 -5.31 17.44 -8.59
N LEU A 353 -5.46 18.77 -8.67
CA LEU A 353 -6.58 19.42 -9.36
C LEU A 353 -6.49 19.23 -10.86
N ARG A 354 -7.51 18.61 -11.49
CA ARG A 354 -7.53 18.30 -12.93
C ARG A 354 -8.86 18.63 -13.56
N TRP A 355 -8.84 19.58 -14.47
CA TRP A 355 -10.00 19.91 -15.31
C TRP A 355 -10.30 18.79 -16.30
N SER A 356 -11.58 18.52 -16.53
CA SER A 356 -11.99 17.65 -17.64
C SER A 356 -11.68 18.33 -18.97
N PRO A 357 -11.40 17.57 -20.06
CA PRO A 357 -11.08 18.15 -21.37
C PRO A 357 -12.20 19.03 -21.95
N ASP A 358 -13.47 18.78 -21.57
CA ASP A 358 -14.62 19.61 -21.96
C ASP A 358 -14.86 20.80 -21.01
N VAL A 359 -13.98 20.99 -20.03
CA VAL A 359 -14.00 22.11 -19.04
C VAL A 359 -15.28 22.18 -18.18
N LYS A 360 -16.07 21.10 -18.11
CA LYS A 360 -17.32 21.10 -17.34
C LYS A 360 -17.14 20.64 -15.91
N HIS A 361 -16.08 19.85 -15.64
CA HIS A 361 -15.84 19.25 -14.34
C HIS A 361 -14.41 19.44 -13.91
N LEU A 362 -14.23 19.59 -12.61
CA LEU A 362 -12.95 19.50 -11.93
C LEU A 362 -12.92 18.21 -11.12
N ARG A 363 -11.91 17.36 -11.32
CA ARG A 363 -11.59 16.24 -10.44
C ARG A 363 -10.37 16.54 -9.60
N PHE A 364 -10.38 16.03 -8.39
CA PHE A 364 -9.28 16.20 -7.45
C PHE A 364 -9.24 15.04 -6.46
N THR A 365 -8.11 14.90 -5.80
CA THR A 365 -7.95 14.03 -4.64
C THR A 365 -8.34 14.80 -3.40
N LEU A 366 -9.26 14.30 -2.61
CA LEU A 366 -9.56 14.80 -1.29
C LEU A 366 -8.84 13.95 -0.26
N GLN A 367 -7.97 14.54 0.54
CA GLN A 367 -7.37 13.91 1.69
C GLN A 367 -8.16 14.28 2.95
N ASP A 368 -8.61 13.27 3.70
CA ASP A 368 -9.13 13.47 5.05
C ASP A 368 -7.94 13.35 6.03
N PRO A 369 -7.46 14.45 6.60
CA PRO A 369 -6.29 14.41 7.47
C PRO A 369 -6.54 13.68 8.79
N ARG A 370 -7.81 13.55 9.22
CA ARG A 370 -8.18 12.83 10.44
C ARG A 370 -8.16 11.32 10.25
N ARG A 371 -8.59 10.86 9.07
CA ARG A 371 -8.71 9.43 8.75
C ARG A 371 -7.51 8.91 7.98
N GLN A 372 -6.60 9.80 7.56
CA GLN A 372 -5.47 9.46 6.71
C GLN A 372 -5.90 8.66 5.45
N THR A 373 -7.03 9.10 4.85
CA THR A 373 -7.58 8.48 3.65
C THR A 373 -7.63 9.48 2.52
N THR A 374 -7.48 8.97 1.30
CA THR A 374 -7.62 9.74 0.06
C THR A 374 -8.79 9.22 -0.75
N GLU A 375 -9.58 10.13 -1.30
CA GLU A 375 -10.72 9.82 -2.17
C GLU A 375 -10.70 10.72 -3.40
N LEU A 376 -11.15 10.19 -4.53
CA LEU A 376 -11.38 10.99 -5.73
C LEU A 376 -12.73 11.70 -5.64
N TRP A 377 -12.71 13.01 -5.88
CA TRP A 377 -13.89 13.86 -5.89
C TRP A 377 -14.07 14.54 -7.25
N GLU A 378 -15.31 14.88 -7.54
CA GLU A 378 -15.70 15.65 -8.72
C GLU A 378 -16.61 16.80 -8.32
N VAL A 379 -16.46 17.91 -8.99
CA VAL A 379 -17.30 19.11 -8.85
C VAL A 379 -17.51 19.73 -10.22
N ASN A 380 -18.66 20.37 -10.43
CA ASN A 380 -18.90 21.16 -11.64
C ASN A 380 -17.96 22.36 -11.71
N ALA A 381 -17.68 22.85 -12.93
CA ALA A 381 -16.76 23.97 -13.14
C ALA A 381 -17.16 25.27 -12.40
N ASP A 382 -18.43 25.42 -12.08
CA ASP A 382 -18.98 26.55 -11.30
C ASP A 382 -18.92 26.36 -9.77
N GLY A 383 -18.30 25.26 -9.29
CA GLY A 383 -18.19 24.91 -7.87
C GLY A 383 -19.44 24.23 -7.30
N THR A 384 -20.44 23.93 -8.11
CA THR A 384 -21.65 23.23 -7.65
C THR A 384 -21.50 21.72 -7.65
N ASN A 385 -22.32 21.02 -6.87
CA ASN A 385 -22.43 19.56 -6.82
C ASN A 385 -21.11 18.82 -6.50
N PRO A 386 -20.35 19.19 -5.44
CA PRO A 386 -19.18 18.44 -5.02
C PRO A 386 -19.59 17.06 -4.47
N HIS A 387 -18.99 15.98 -4.98
CA HIS A 387 -19.30 14.63 -4.54
C HIS A 387 -18.13 13.66 -4.73
N PRO A 388 -18.03 12.60 -3.91
CA PRO A 388 -17.05 11.55 -4.10
C PRO A 388 -17.35 10.73 -5.37
N LEU A 389 -16.35 10.53 -6.22
CA LEU A 389 -16.49 9.88 -7.52
C LEU A 389 -16.71 8.36 -7.40
N LEU A 390 -16.10 7.73 -6.39
CA LEU A 390 -16.05 6.28 -6.21
C LEU A 390 -16.54 5.90 -4.81
N SER A 391 -17.79 6.24 -4.50
CA SER A 391 -18.37 5.95 -3.17
C SER A 391 -18.28 4.46 -2.81
N GLY A 392 -17.62 4.16 -1.69
CA GLY A 392 -17.43 2.79 -1.17
C GLY A 392 -16.27 2.01 -1.79
N TRP A 393 -15.68 2.46 -2.90
CA TRP A 393 -14.54 1.80 -3.52
C TRP A 393 -13.21 2.17 -2.83
N SER A 394 -13.09 3.43 -2.41
CA SER A 394 -11.86 4.01 -1.81
C SER A 394 -11.68 3.69 -0.32
N ARG A 395 -12.73 3.30 0.41
CA ARG A 395 -12.67 3.13 1.88
C ARG A 395 -11.60 2.19 2.41
N ALA A 396 -11.15 1.24 1.61
CA ALA A 396 -10.17 0.24 2.05
C ALA A 396 -8.78 0.43 1.43
N ALA A 397 -8.59 1.35 0.48
CA ALA A 397 -7.43 1.29 -0.40
C ALA A 397 -6.83 2.63 -0.82
N GLY A 398 -7.42 3.76 -0.46
CA GLY A 398 -6.99 5.05 -0.99
C GLY A 398 -7.01 5.13 -2.52
N ALA A 399 -7.48 6.24 -3.06
CA ALA A 399 -7.40 6.52 -4.50
C ALA A 399 -6.98 7.97 -4.67
N CYS A 400 -5.99 8.23 -5.54
CA CYS A 400 -5.47 9.58 -5.75
C CYS A 400 -4.96 9.81 -7.17
N CYS A 401 -4.57 11.02 -7.40
CA CYS A 401 -3.53 11.38 -8.37
C CYS A 401 -3.93 11.05 -9.80
N GLY A 402 -5.13 11.43 -10.23
CA GLY A 402 -5.64 11.05 -11.54
C GLY A 402 -5.36 12.07 -12.66
N SER A 403 -5.43 11.61 -13.90
CA SER A 403 -5.27 12.39 -15.12
C SER A 403 -6.29 11.97 -16.18
N TRP A 404 -6.80 12.92 -16.96
CA TRP A 404 -7.74 12.69 -18.04
C TRP A 404 -7.02 12.36 -19.35
N THR A 405 -7.51 11.38 -20.09
CA THR A 405 -7.13 11.28 -21.51
C THR A 405 -7.64 12.49 -22.29
N PRO A 406 -6.93 12.98 -23.33
CA PRO A 406 -7.29 14.19 -24.07
C PRO A 406 -8.69 14.18 -24.65
N ASP A 407 -9.18 12.99 -25.05
CA ASP A 407 -10.53 12.78 -25.59
C ASP A 407 -11.63 12.66 -24.52
N GLY A 408 -11.26 12.76 -23.23
CA GLY A 408 -12.17 12.63 -22.08
C GLY A 408 -12.79 11.25 -21.91
N ARG A 409 -12.29 10.22 -22.61
CA ARG A 409 -12.86 8.86 -22.54
C ARG A 409 -12.48 8.11 -21.28
N MET A 410 -11.30 8.40 -20.75
CA MET A 410 -10.80 7.73 -19.55
C MET A 410 -10.20 8.73 -18.55
N TYR A 411 -10.35 8.40 -17.29
CA TYR A 411 -9.64 9.02 -16.19
C TYR A 411 -8.75 7.97 -15.54
N VAL A 412 -7.44 8.14 -15.65
CA VAL A 412 -6.45 7.21 -15.12
C VAL A 412 -6.00 7.73 -13.78
N PHE A 413 -5.99 6.88 -12.76
CA PHE A 413 -5.65 7.26 -11.39
C PHE A 413 -4.89 6.15 -10.68
N GLN A 414 -4.22 6.50 -9.59
CA GLN A 414 -3.48 5.61 -8.73
C GLN A 414 -4.36 5.09 -7.61
N SER A 415 -4.21 3.80 -7.25
CA SER A 415 -4.82 3.26 -6.04
C SER A 415 -3.98 2.15 -5.41
N VAL A 416 -3.85 2.21 -4.09
CA VAL A 416 -3.15 1.20 -3.28
C VAL A 416 -4.13 0.08 -2.93
N ARG A 417 -3.84 -1.16 -3.34
CA ARG A 417 -4.64 -2.34 -3.04
C ARG A 417 -3.75 -3.52 -2.67
N ALA A 418 -4.11 -4.22 -1.60
CA ALA A 418 -3.31 -5.33 -1.07
C ALA A 418 -1.82 -4.94 -0.86
N GLY A 419 -1.57 -3.72 -0.38
CA GLY A 419 -0.23 -3.21 -0.10
C GLY A 419 0.58 -2.79 -1.33
N ARG A 420 -0.06 -2.66 -2.52
CA ARG A 420 0.59 -2.28 -3.77
C ARG A 420 -0.11 -1.13 -4.45
N SER A 421 0.68 -0.23 -5.02
CA SER A 421 0.20 0.86 -5.84
C SER A 421 0.13 0.44 -7.31
N ASP A 422 -1.04 0.60 -7.93
CA ASP A 422 -1.27 0.34 -9.34
C ASP A 422 -2.12 1.44 -9.99
N LEU A 423 -2.03 1.54 -11.31
CA LEU A 423 -2.87 2.45 -12.09
C LEU A 423 -4.18 1.78 -12.47
N TRP A 424 -5.24 2.56 -12.35
CA TRP A 424 -6.61 2.16 -12.65
C TRP A 424 -7.23 3.16 -13.62
N ALA A 425 -8.12 2.71 -14.48
CA ALA A 425 -8.91 3.57 -15.37
C ALA A 425 -10.38 3.54 -15.03
N LEU A 426 -10.97 4.72 -15.06
CA LEU A 426 -12.40 4.93 -14.96
C LEU A 426 -12.91 5.43 -16.30
N ASP A 427 -14.04 4.87 -16.81
CA ASP A 427 -14.68 5.36 -18.03
C ASP A 427 -15.21 6.80 -17.78
N GLY A 428 -14.81 7.73 -18.61
CA GLY A 428 -15.21 9.14 -18.50
C GLY A 428 -16.65 9.41 -18.97
N ARG A 429 -17.35 8.42 -19.56
CA ARG A 429 -18.70 8.60 -20.09
C ARG A 429 -19.77 8.23 -19.05
N PRO A 430 -20.66 9.14 -18.66
CA PRO A 430 -21.53 8.97 -17.49
C PRO A 430 -22.73 8.04 -17.68
N TRP A 431 -22.92 7.36 -18.84
CA TRP A 431 -24.19 6.68 -19.12
C TRP A 431 -24.10 5.25 -19.66
N ARG A 432 -23.26 4.41 -19.08
CA ARG A 432 -23.44 2.98 -19.24
C ARG A 432 -24.08 2.39 -18.00
N PHE A 433 -25.21 1.67 -18.18
CA PHE A 433 -26.00 0.98 -17.17
C PHE A 433 -25.27 -0.14 -16.38
N ALA A 434 -24.02 -0.45 -16.73
CA ALA A 434 -23.14 -1.30 -15.92
C ALA A 434 -22.32 -0.39 -15.03
N GLY A 435 -22.45 -0.51 -13.71
CA GLY A 435 -21.80 0.37 -12.72
C GLY A 435 -20.35 0.68 -13.12
N ASN A 436 -19.99 1.95 -13.01
CA ASN A 436 -18.70 2.51 -13.41
C ASN A 436 -17.59 1.98 -12.48
N GLN A 437 -17.20 0.72 -12.66
CA GLN A 437 -16.17 0.06 -11.86
C GLN A 437 -14.81 0.35 -12.45
N PRO A 438 -13.86 0.83 -11.66
CA PRO A 438 -12.50 1.04 -12.11
C PRO A 438 -11.85 -0.25 -12.63
N ARG A 439 -11.10 -0.14 -13.71
CA ARG A 439 -10.35 -1.24 -14.31
C ARG A 439 -8.85 -1.05 -14.05
N GLN A 440 -8.19 -2.07 -13.53
CA GLN A 440 -6.74 -2.07 -13.35
C GLN A 440 -6.03 -2.07 -14.71
N ILE A 441 -5.05 -1.18 -14.87
CA ILE A 441 -4.26 -1.01 -16.10
C ILE A 441 -2.88 -1.65 -15.92
N THR A 442 -2.24 -1.42 -14.78
CA THR A 442 -0.90 -1.94 -14.49
C THR A 442 -0.96 -3.10 -13.51
N SER A 443 0.03 -3.97 -13.60
CA SER A 443 0.32 -5.02 -12.63
C SER A 443 1.76 -5.45 -12.84
N GLY A 444 2.50 -5.72 -11.79
CA GLY A 444 3.89 -6.10 -11.92
C GLY A 444 4.66 -6.09 -10.59
N PRO A 445 5.97 -6.20 -10.60
CA PRO A 445 6.78 -6.18 -9.39
C PRO A 445 6.98 -4.77 -8.81
N LEU A 446 6.79 -3.71 -9.62
CA LEU A 446 6.94 -2.31 -9.22
C LEU A 446 5.62 -1.76 -8.66
N ASP A 447 5.70 -0.76 -7.82
CA ASP A 447 4.59 0.13 -7.53
C ASP A 447 4.49 1.18 -8.64
N PHE A 448 3.27 1.43 -9.13
CA PHE A 448 3.02 2.37 -10.21
C PHE A 448 2.22 3.56 -9.71
N GLU A 449 2.76 4.78 -9.98
CA GLU A 449 2.29 6.02 -9.35
C GLU A 449 2.24 7.18 -10.33
N SER A 450 1.53 8.25 -9.92
CA SER A 450 1.59 9.56 -10.56
C SER A 450 1.30 9.56 -12.06
N PRO A 451 0.14 9.06 -12.52
CA PRO A 451 -0.16 9.03 -13.95
C PRO A 451 -0.31 10.43 -14.53
N ALA A 452 0.32 10.65 -15.68
CA ALA A 452 0.15 11.80 -16.56
C ALA A 452 -0.21 11.31 -17.97
N THR A 453 -1.32 11.76 -18.48
CA THR A 453 -1.74 11.40 -19.86
C THR A 453 -1.05 12.32 -20.88
N ALA A 454 -0.68 11.76 -22.01
CA ALA A 454 -0.14 12.54 -23.13
C ALA A 454 -1.15 13.59 -23.61
N THR A 455 -0.64 14.69 -24.12
CA THR A 455 -1.48 15.75 -24.73
C THR A 455 -2.18 15.30 -26.00
N GLU A 456 -1.67 14.26 -26.67
CA GLU A 456 -2.26 13.64 -27.85
C GLU A 456 -2.27 12.11 -27.73
N GLY A 457 -3.30 11.45 -28.26
CA GLY A 457 -3.45 9.99 -28.22
C GLY A 457 -3.87 9.45 -26.85
N HIS A 458 -3.56 8.19 -26.57
CA HIS A 458 -3.96 7.50 -25.34
C HIS A 458 -2.75 6.95 -24.55
N ARG A 459 -1.58 7.58 -24.71
CA ARG A 459 -0.40 7.21 -23.93
C ARG A 459 -0.49 7.79 -22.52
N VAL A 460 -0.09 6.98 -21.56
CA VAL A 460 0.00 7.38 -20.14
C VAL A 460 1.43 7.20 -19.68
N TYR A 461 1.98 8.24 -19.10
CA TYR A 461 3.28 8.26 -18.44
C TYR A 461 3.07 8.10 -16.92
N PHE A 462 3.99 7.45 -16.25
CA PHE A 462 3.87 7.21 -14.81
C PHE A 462 5.22 6.85 -14.19
N LEU A 463 5.28 6.88 -12.87
CA LEU A 463 6.43 6.44 -12.11
C LEU A 463 6.34 4.93 -11.85
N GLY A 464 7.44 4.22 -12.08
CA GLY A 464 7.63 2.87 -11.57
C GLY A 464 8.62 2.89 -10.42
N VAL A 465 8.15 2.52 -9.25
CA VAL A 465 8.88 2.61 -7.98
C VAL A 465 9.27 1.21 -7.54
N ASN A 466 10.57 0.99 -7.37
CA ASN A 466 11.11 -0.17 -6.68
C ASN A 466 11.68 0.31 -5.35
N SER A 467 10.89 0.20 -4.30
CA SER A 467 11.29 0.65 -2.97
C SER A 467 11.57 -0.54 -2.06
N GLN A 468 12.70 -0.49 -1.38
CA GLN A 468 13.07 -1.45 -0.35
C GLN A 468 13.36 -0.71 0.94
N LEU A 469 12.85 -1.24 2.02
CA LEU A 469 13.09 -0.74 3.36
C LEU A 469 14.05 -1.69 4.06
N GLU A 470 15.12 -1.17 4.64
CA GLU A 470 16.12 -1.93 5.35
C GLU A 470 16.39 -1.31 6.73
N LEU A 471 16.40 -2.14 7.76
CA LEU A 471 16.82 -1.71 9.07
C LEU A 471 18.34 -1.83 9.22
N LEU A 472 18.96 -0.71 9.61
CA LEU A 472 20.40 -0.60 9.78
C LEU A 472 20.71 -0.13 11.19
N GLN A 473 21.79 -0.66 11.75
CA GLN A 473 22.30 -0.29 13.08
C GLN A 473 23.64 0.40 12.95
N ALA A 474 23.81 1.51 13.66
CA ALA A 474 25.08 2.19 13.78
C ALA A 474 26.14 1.28 14.45
N GLN A 475 27.38 1.37 13.98
CA GLN A 475 28.50 0.68 14.62
C GLN A 475 29.03 1.48 15.81
N ALA A 476 29.44 0.78 16.84
CA ALA A 476 30.14 1.41 17.96
C ALA A 476 31.43 2.09 17.49
N HIS A 477 31.62 3.35 17.86
CA HIS A 477 32.83 4.14 17.53
C HIS A 477 33.11 4.32 16.02
N SER A 478 32.10 4.15 15.17
CA SER A 478 32.20 4.33 13.71
C SER A 478 30.95 5.06 13.19
N PRO A 479 31.09 5.92 12.18
CA PRO A 479 29.93 6.52 11.53
C PRO A 479 29.20 5.57 10.57
N ALA A 480 29.70 4.33 10.41
CA ALA A 480 29.12 3.34 9.51
C ALA A 480 27.89 2.65 10.12
N PHE A 481 27.04 2.16 9.24
CA PHE A 481 25.88 1.35 9.56
C PHE A 481 26.01 -0.04 8.95
N ASN A 482 25.52 -1.05 9.64
CA ASN A 482 25.38 -2.41 9.14
C ASN A 482 23.91 -2.80 9.09
N ALA A 483 23.55 -3.70 8.18
CA ALA A 483 22.25 -4.33 8.17
C ALA A 483 21.95 -4.95 9.55
N LEU A 484 20.75 -4.74 10.02
CA LEU A 484 20.27 -5.43 11.20
C LEU A 484 20.14 -6.92 10.85
N ASN A 485 20.11 -7.78 11.88
CA ASN A 485 20.05 -9.24 11.74
C ASN A 485 19.14 -9.69 10.58
N GLU A 486 19.58 -10.67 9.78
CA GLU A 486 18.83 -11.25 8.66
C GLU A 486 17.41 -11.69 9.02
N ASN A 487 17.17 -12.08 10.27
CA ASN A 487 15.84 -12.44 10.78
C ASN A 487 14.86 -11.25 10.82
N LEU A 488 15.36 -10.02 10.76
CA LEU A 488 14.59 -8.77 10.75
C LEU A 488 14.63 -8.07 9.39
N SER A 489 15.08 -8.74 8.33
CA SER A 489 15.22 -8.16 6.99
C SER A 489 13.91 -7.65 6.37
N SER A 490 12.76 -8.15 6.83
CA SER A 490 11.45 -7.68 6.41
C SER A 490 10.82 -6.67 7.38
N ALA A 491 11.55 -6.21 8.39
CA ALA A 491 11.01 -5.30 9.39
C ALA A 491 11.10 -3.83 8.91
N SER A 492 10.05 -3.06 9.15
CA SER A 492 10.00 -1.61 8.91
C SER A 492 10.23 -0.78 10.16
N LEU A 493 9.84 -1.32 11.31
CA LEU A 493 10.05 -0.75 12.64
C LEU A 493 10.56 -1.81 13.59
N VAL A 494 11.36 -1.39 14.57
CA VAL A 494 11.89 -2.26 15.59
C VAL A 494 11.95 -1.53 16.93
N GLU A 495 11.65 -2.23 18.03
CA GLU A 495 11.79 -1.71 19.38
C GLU A 495 12.33 -2.81 20.28
N TYR A 496 13.41 -2.51 21.03
CA TYR A 496 14.04 -3.45 21.94
C TYR A 496 13.41 -3.38 23.33
N SER A 497 13.27 -4.53 23.99
CA SER A 497 12.88 -4.62 25.39
C SER A 497 13.88 -3.93 26.32
N ALA A 498 13.47 -3.59 27.54
CA ALA A 498 14.32 -2.93 28.52
C ALA A 498 15.55 -3.79 28.89
N ASP A 499 15.39 -5.12 28.98
CA ASP A 499 16.48 -6.06 29.22
C ASP A 499 17.36 -6.31 27.97
N GLY A 500 16.91 -5.87 26.79
CA GLY A 500 17.60 -6.02 25.51
C GLY A 500 17.62 -7.44 24.95
N GLN A 501 16.84 -8.37 25.52
CA GLN A 501 16.78 -9.76 25.06
C GLN A 501 15.69 -9.99 24.01
N TRP A 502 14.65 -9.16 24.02
CA TRP A 502 13.53 -9.25 23.12
C TRP A 502 13.50 -8.08 22.13
N VAL A 503 12.87 -8.32 21.01
CA VAL A 503 12.60 -7.32 20.01
C VAL A 503 11.17 -7.44 19.51
N ALA A 504 10.44 -6.34 19.49
CA ALA A 504 9.18 -6.22 18.77
C ALA A 504 9.45 -5.56 17.41
N TRP A 505 8.82 -6.05 16.36
CA TRP A 505 9.07 -5.55 15.02
C TRP A 505 7.83 -5.66 14.12
N LEU A 506 7.67 -4.67 13.27
CA LEU A 506 6.59 -4.59 12.29
C LEU A 506 7.08 -5.13 10.95
N ASN A 507 6.40 -6.14 10.41
CA ASN A 507 6.72 -6.68 9.10
C ASN A 507 6.19 -5.72 8.00
N SER A 508 7.09 -5.25 7.14
CA SER A 508 6.76 -4.32 6.05
C SER A 508 5.88 -4.92 4.96
N THR A 509 5.88 -6.27 4.82
CA THR A 509 5.17 -6.96 3.73
C THR A 509 3.69 -7.20 4.05
N ASP A 510 3.38 -7.58 5.29
CA ASP A 510 2.04 -7.99 5.70
C ASP A 510 1.43 -7.12 6.81
N GLY A 511 2.22 -6.19 7.38
CA GLY A 511 1.78 -5.27 8.43
C GLY A 511 1.53 -5.92 9.79
N TYR A 512 1.98 -7.17 10.00
CA TYR A 512 1.86 -7.83 11.30
C TYR A 512 2.94 -7.35 12.28
N LEU A 513 2.54 -7.15 13.53
CA LEU A 513 3.47 -6.96 14.64
C LEU A 513 3.89 -8.32 15.20
N TRP A 514 5.18 -8.50 15.32
CA TRP A 514 5.81 -9.69 15.85
C TRP A 514 6.68 -9.36 17.07
N ARG A 515 6.86 -10.33 17.94
CA ARG A 515 7.90 -10.36 18.97
C ARG A 515 8.79 -11.58 18.75
N SER A 516 10.10 -11.43 18.96
CA SER A 516 11.05 -12.54 18.97
C SER A 516 12.19 -12.25 19.93
N ARG A 517 13.06 -13.24 20.20
CA ARG A 517 14.40 -12.98 20.71
C ARG A 517 15.19 -12.18 19.68
N VAL A 518 16.21 -11.45 20.14
CA VAL A 518 17.10 -10.67 19.25
C VAL A 518 17.77 -11.56 18.19
N ASP A 519 18.02 -12.85 18.50
CA ASP A 519 18.54 -13.85 17.56
C ASP A 519 17.49 -14.40 16.58
N GLY A 520 16.23 -13.94 16.66
CA GLY A 520 15.11 -14.37 15.82
C GLY A 520 14.38 -15.63 16.30
N THR A 521 14.78 -16.23 17.43
CA THR A 521 14.08 -17.36 18.04
C THR A 521 12.82 -16.93 18.81
N GLU A 522 11.98 -17.87 19.23
CA GLU A 522 10.75 -17.65 20.01
C GLU A 522 9.82 -16.59 19.39
N ARG A 523 9.61 -16.67 18.09
CA ARG A 523 8.79 -15.71 17.32
C ARG A 523 7.30 -15.90 17.62
N ILE A 524 6.62 -14.82 18.00
CA ILE A 524 5.17 -14.77 18.26
C ILE A 524 4.57 -13.59 17.49
N GLN A 525 3.44 -13.83 16.83
CA GLN A 525 2.65 -12.78 16.21
C GLN A 525 1.75 -12.13 17.26
N LEU A 526 1.82 -10.79 17.40
CA LEU A 526 1.08 -10.02 18.39
C LEU A 526 -0.21 -9.40 17.84
N THR A 527 -0.21 -9.02 16.59
CA THR A 527 -1.39 -8.37 15.96
C THR A 527 -1.68 -8.94 14.59
N ALA A 528 -2.85 -8.58 14.05
CA ALA A 528 -3.29 -8.93 12.72
C ALA A 528 -4.02 -7.76 12.04
N PRO A 529 -4.01 -7.66 10.69
CA PRO A 529 -4.85 -6.73 9.97
C PRO A 529 -6.34 -6.86 10.35
N PRO A 530 -7.13 -5.80 10.25
CA PRO A 530 -6.84 -4.58 9.50
C PRO A 530 -6.11 -3.48 10.27
N LEU A 531 -5.64 -3.76 11.49
CA LEU A 531 -4.96 -2.76 12.32
C LEU A 531 -3.60 -2.37 11.70
N ARG A 532 -3.41 -1.06 11.46
CA ARG A 532 -2.13 -0.50 11.03
C ARG A 532 -1.40 0.06 12.23
N ILE A 533 -0.16 -0.35 12.44
CA ILE A 533 0.68 0.08 13.57
C ILE A 533 1.67 1.12 13.08
N PHE A 534 1.76 2.24 13.80
CA PHE A 534 2.66 3.32 13.48
C PHE A 534 3.85 3.41 14.44
N THR A 535 3.64 3.15 15.72
CA THR A 535 4.72 3.10 16.74
C THR A 535 4.36 2.11 17.83
N MET A 536 5.39 1.61 18.51
CA MET A 536 5.29 0.66 19.60
C MET A 536 6.34 0.96 20.66
N LYS A 537 6.00 0.74 21.94
CA LYS A 537 6.90 0.94 23.07
C LYS A 537 6.72 -0.15 24.10
N TRP A 538 7.80 -0.83 24.48
CA TRP A 538 7.80 -1.81 25.55
C TRP A 538 7.50 -1.18 26.90
N SER A 539 6.73 -1.87 27.74
CA SER A 539 6.62 -1.53 29.16
C SER A 539 7.95 -1.77 29.87
N PRO A 540 8.24 -1.05 30.97
CA PRO A 540 9.51 -1.21 31.69
C PRO A 540 9.78 -2.61 32.25
N ASP A 541 8.72 -3.42 32.44
CA ASP A 541 8.80 -4.81 32.93
C ASP A 541 8.80 -5.85 31.78
N ASP A 542 8.88 -5.40 30.53
CA ASP A 542 8.89 -6.21 29.30
C ASP A 542 7.67 -7.13 29.09
N ARG A 543 6.55 -6.84 29.77
CA ARG A 543 5.34 -7.68 29.72
C ARG A 543 4.32 -7.21 28.69
N GLN A 544 4.34 -5.94 28.35
CA GLN A 544 3.34 -5.33 27.45
C GLN A 544 4.00 -4.39 26.46
N LEU A 545 3.29 -4.13 25.35
CA LEU A 545 3.61 -3.05 24.42
C LEU A 545 2.46 -2.07 24.36
N ALA A 546 2.78 -0.78 24.43
CA ALA A 546 1.89 0.30 24.07
C ALA A 546 2.04 0.59 22.58
N LEU A 547 0.94 0.60 21.87
CA LEU A 547 0.88 0.79 20.43
C LEU A 547 0.12 2.07 20.09
N MET A 548 0.60 2.80 19.10
CA MET A 548 -0.20 3.74 18.34
C MET A 548 -0.64 3.03 17.06
N ALA A 549 -1.95 2.89 16.87
CA ALA A 549 -2.50 2.15 15.75
C ALA A 549 -3.87 2.69 15.33
N ASP A 550 -4.27 2.42 14.09
CA ASP A 550 -5.59 2.72 13.58
C ASP A 550 -6.19 1.53 12.81
N GLU A 551 -7.51 1.54 12.69
CA GLU A 551 -8.20 0.80 11.66
C GLU A 551 -8.44 1.74 10.46
N PRO A 552 -8.38 1.25 9.22
CA PRO A 552 -8.60 2.07 8.04
C PRO A 552 -9.87 2.93 8.14
N GLY A 553 -9.71 4.23 7.98
CA GLY A 553 -10.80 5.21 8.09
C GLY A 553 -11.21 5.60 9.51
N ARG A 554 -10.42 5.24 10.53
CA ARG A 554 -10.59 5.67 11.92
C ARG A 554 -9.39 6.48 12.39
N PRO A 555 -9.56 7.34 13.42
CA PRO A 555 -8.45 8.05 14.04
C PRO A 555 -7.43 7.09 14.68
N TRP A 556 -6.19 7.53 14.77
CA TRP A 556 -5.14 6.88 15.54
C TRP A 556 -5.51 6.79 17.01
N LYS A 557 -5.34 5.61 17.60
CA LYS A 557 -5.65 5.33 19.00
C LYS A 557 -4.51 4.58 19.68
N LEU A 558 -4.47 4.67 21.02
CA LEU A 558 -3.55 3.93 21.84
C LEU A 558 -4.15 2.58 22.26
N TYR A 559 -3.34 1.53 22.13
CA TYR A 559 -3.68 0.17 22.53
C TYR A 559 -2.59 -0.42 23.41
N LEU A 560 -2.97 -1.41 24.24
CA LEU A 560 -2.04 -2.34 24.88
C LEU A 560 -2.19 -3.73 24.29
N VAL A 561 -1.08 -4.42 24.17
CA VAL A 561 -1.00 -5.85 23.85
C VAL A 561 0.02 -6.51 24.81
N ASP A 562 -0.29 -7.69 25.32
CA ASP A 562 0.67 -8.46 26.10
C ASP A 562 1.81 -8.99 25.23
N SER A 563 3.01 -9.05 25.78
CA SER A 563 4.19 -9.52 25.04
C SER A 563 4.10 -10.98 24.57
N ASP A 564 3.28 -11.78 25.24
CA ASP A 564 2.97 -13.17 24.86
C ASP A 564 1.79 -13.29 23.91
N GLY A 565 1.30 -12.16 23.39
CA GLY A 565 0.13 -12.10 22.52
C GLY A 565 -1.17 -12.01 23.32
N GLY A 566 -2.27 -11.88 22.63
CA GLY A 566 -3.57 -11.80 23.26
C GLY A 566 -4.46 -10.70 22.70
N LYS A 567 -5.40 -10.24 23.52
CA LYS A 567 -6.39 -9.24 23.10
C LYS A 567 -5.79 -7.84 23.16
N LEU A 568 -5.92 -7.11 22.07
CA LEU A 568 -5.69 -5.67 22.02
C LEU A 568 -6.70 -4.93 22.91
N THR A 569 -6.18 -4.11 23.82
CA THR A 569 -6.99 -3.33 24.76
C THR A 569 -6.84 -1.84 24.43
N PRO A 570 -7.92 -1.14 24.00
CA PRO A 570 -7.87 0.31 23.83
C PRO A 570 -7.67 1.00 25.17
N LEU A 571 -6.87 2.08 25.17
CA LEU A 571 -6.41 2.72 26.43
C LEU A 571 -7.29 3.89 26.86
N VAL A 572 -7.68 4.76 25.95
CA VAL A 572 -8.46 5.95 26.29
C VAL A 572 -9.95 5.66 26.16
N ASN A 573 -10.75 6.10 27.13
CA ASN A 573 -12.19 5.90 27.09
C ASN A 573 -12.81 6.59 25.86
N GLN A 574 -13.66 5.84 25.17
CA GLN A 574 -14.33 6.28 23.96
C GLN A 574 -15.59 7.11 24.29
N ASP A 575 -15.48 8.17 25.08
CA ASP A 575 -16.54 9.16 25.17
C ASP A 575 -16.75 9.78 23.78
N ARG A 576 -18.00 10.10 23.43
CA ARG A 576 -18.35 10.57 22.07
C ARG A 576 -17.49 11.73 21.57
N ASN A 577 -16.99 12.58 22.48
CA ASN A 577 -16.10 13.70 22.16
C ASN A 577 -14.64 13.31 21.93
N GLU A 578 -14.22 12.11 22.35
CA GLU A 578 -12.83 11.60 22.19
C GLU A 578 -12.71 10.59 21.05
N GLN A 579 -13.84 10.09 20.51
CA GLN A 579 -13.81 9.07 19.45
C GLN A 579 -13.15 9.55 18.15
N ASP A 580 -13.25 10.84 17.85
CA ASP A 580 -12.73 11.42 16.60
C ASP A 580 -11.35 12.08 16.73
N ARG A 581 -10.69 11.95 17.89
CA ARG A 581 -9.37 12.53 18.13
C ARG A 581 -8.25 11.53 17.93
N ASN A 582 -7.17 11.99 17.30
CA ASN A 582 -5.93 11.25 17.18
C ASN A 582 -5.19 11.21 18.53
N GLU A 583 -4.68 10.05 18.91
CA GLU A 583 -3.79 9.81 20.05
C GLU A 583 -2.48 9.27 19.51
N ALA A 584 -1.36 9.84 19.92
CA ALA A 584 -0.09 9.58 19.28
C ALA A 584 1.07 9.41 20.28
N ASP A 585 2.08 8.69 19.83
CA ASP A 585 3.39 8.61 20.46
C ASP A 585 3.35 8.22 21.94
N PRO A 586 2.78 7.06 22.32
CA PRO A 586 2.76 6.61 23.70
C PRO A 586 4.19 6.33 24.21
N ASN A 587 4.46 6.72 25.46
CA ASN A 587 5.68 6.35 26.14
C ASN A 587 5.43 6.09 27.62
N TRP A 588 6.13 5.10 28.19
CA TRP A 588 5.91 4.61 29.52
C TRP A 588 6.60 5.44 30.60
N SER A 589 5.98 5.56 31.77
CA SER A 589 6.69 5.93 33.01
C SER A 589 7.56 4.77 33.50
N ALA A 590 8.60 5.10 34.24
CA ALA A 590 9.55 4.11 34.78
C ALA A 590 8.91 3.01 35.64
N ASP A 591 7.83 3.34 36.33
CA ASP A 591 7.06 2.43 37.18
C ASP A 591 6.00 1.61 36.41
N GLY A 592 5.85 1.86 35.11
CA GLY A 592 4.83 1.21 34.29
C GLY A 592 3.39 1.61 34.61
N ALA A 593 3.14 2.56 35.50
CA ALA A 593 1.81 2.92 35.94
C ALA A 593 1.13 3.99 35.08
N THR A 594 1.90 4.73 34.30
CA THR A 594 1.43 5.87 33.53
C THR A 594 2.01 5.84 32.11
N LEU A 595 1.22 6.28 31.15
CA LEU A 595 1.67 6.60 29.79
C LEU A 595 1.62 8.11 29.59
N VAL A 596 2.65 8.67 28.93
CA VAL A 596 2.55 9.98 28.30
C VAL A 596 2.25 9.80 26.83
N PHE A 597 1.47 10.70 26.26
CA PHE A 597 1.13 10.69 24.84
C PHE A 597 0.83 12.10 24.34
N GLY A 598 0.90 12.28 23.04
CA GLY A 598 0.53 13.52 22.38
C GLY A 598 -0.71 13.35 21.52
N ARG A 599 -0.98 14.36 20.74
CA ARG A 599 -1.94 14.29 19.62
C ARG A 599 -1.15 14.59 18.35
N LEU A 600 -1.41 13.86 17.29
CA LEU A 600 -0.78 14.17 16.00
C LEU A 600 -1.10 15.60 15.62
N PRO A 601 -0.10 16.36 15.15
CA PRO A 601 -0.35 17.64 14.55
C PRO A 601 -1.22 17.41 13.32
N ASP A 602 -2.52 17.65 13.47
CA ASP A 602 -3.42 17.74 12.35
C ASP A 602 -3.22 19.11 11.74
N ARG A 603 -2.55 19.15 10.60
CA ARG A 603 -2.03 20.39 10.01
C ARG A 603 -3.13 21.35 9.59
N MET A 604 -4.33 20.84 9.39
CA MET A 604 -5.43 21.56 8.78
C MET A 604 -6.65 21.60 9.67
N ASP A 605 -6.47 21.24 10.93
CA ASP A 605 -7.58 21.28 11.86
C ASP A 605 -7.96 22.71 12.19
N GLY A 606 -9.14 23.11 11.78
CA GLY A 606 -9.87 24.14 12.47
C GLY A 606 -10.22 23.72 13.91
N GLU A 607 -9.47 22.75 14.50
CA GLU A 607 -9.64 22.30 15.87
C GLU A 607 -9.38 23.47 16.81
N THR A 608 -10.42 23.86 17.47
CA THR A 608 -10.42 24.87 18.52
C THR A 608 -9.70 24.40 19.79
N GLN A 609 -9.18 23.14 19.82
CA GLN A 609 -8.52 22.60 21.00
C GLN A 609 -7.00 22.58 20.85
N PRO A 610 -6.29 23.12 21.85
CA PRO A 610 -4.83 23.17 21.82
C PRO A 610 -4.24 21.76 21.81
N LYS A 611 -3.28 21.52 20.92
CA LYS A 611 -2.46 20.31 20.92
C LYS A 611 -1.51 20.39 22.09
N ALA A 612 -1.53 19.36 22.94
CA ALA A 612 -0.76 19.31 24.17
C ALA A 612 -0.34 17.87 24.46
N ILE A 613 0.46 17.70 25.49
CA ILE A 613 0.90 16.41 26.01
C ILE A 613 0.00 15.99 27.17
N TYR A 614 -0.35 14.72 27.20
CA TYR A 614 -1.24 14.13 28.18
C TYR A 614 -0.56 12.99 28.93
N MET A 615 -0.97 12.79 30.15
CA MET A 615 -0.61 11.62 30.98
C MET A 615 -1.85 10.81 31.24
N LEU A 616 -1.79 9.50 30.96
CA LEU A 616 -2.84 8.52 31.25
C LEU A 616 -2.41 7.63 32.41
N ASN A 617 -3.13 7.64 33.50
CA ASN A 617 -2.98 6.65 34.55
C ASN A 617 -3.68 5.35 34.15
N LEU A 618 -2.94 4.25 34.05
CA LEU A 618 -3.44 2.99 33.51
C LEU A 618 -4.46 2.29 34.44
N ALA A 619 -4.34 2.46 35.76
CA ALA A 619 -5.25 1.86 36.71
C ALA A 619 -6.60 2.60 36.76
N THR A 620 -6.58 3.94 36.81
CA THR A 620 -7.78 4.76 36.95
C THR A 620 -8.38 5.20 35.61
N ARG A 621 -7.64 5.04 34.52
CA ARG A 621 -7.98 5.54 33.16
C ARG A 621 -8.17 7.06 33.10
N GLN A 622 -7.67 7.79 34.09
CA GLN A 622 -7.72 9.25 34.08
C GLN A 622 -6.64 9.83 33.17
N VAL A 623 -7.04 10.75 32.33
CA VAL A 623 -6.18 11.55 31.44
C VAL A 623 -6.01 12.93 32.06
N ARG A 624 -4.78 13.44 32.12
CA ARG A 624 -4.42 14.79 32.60
C ARG A 624 -3.45 15.43 31.63
N GLU A 625 -3.66 16.71 31.35
CA GLU A 625 -2.70 17.49 30.55
C GLU A 625 -1.44 17.80 31.37
N VAL A 626 -0.28 17.74 30.71
CA VAL A 626 0.98 18.21 31.29
C VAL A 626 1.00 19.73 31.26
N PRO A 627 1.18 20.41 32.41
CA PRO A 627 1.12 21.87 32.43
C PRO A 627 2.09 22.55 31.45
N GLY A 628 1.62 23.56 30.71
CA GLY A 628 2.42 24.35 29.79
C GLY A 628 2.88 23.59 28.52
N SER A 629 2.27 22.45 28.22
CA SER A 629 2.63 21.62 27.05
C SER A 629 1.89 21.99 25.77
N THR A 630 1.08 23.03 25.78
CA THR A 630 0.37 23.53 24.59
C THR A 630 1.37 23.84 23.47
N GLY A 631 1.14 23.32 22.26
CA GLY A 631 2.03 23.47 21.11
C GLY A 631 3.19 22.49 21.08
N LEU A 632 3.14 21.43 21.92
CA LEU A 632 4.13 20.36 21.97
C LEU A 632 3.51 19.02 21.61
N PHE A 633 4.33 18.10 21.07
CA PHE A 633 3.92 16.73 20.71
C PHE A 633 5.09 15.74 20.86
N SER A 634 4.86 14.45 20.58
CA SER A 634 5.85 13.37 20.61
C SER A 634 6.63 13.30 21.93
N PRO A 635 5.94 13.13 23.09
CA PRO A 635 6.57 13.11 24.39
C PRO A 635 7.34 11.83 24.65
N ARG A 636 8.49 11.93 25.35
CA ARG A 636 9.24 10.78 25.87
C ARG A 636 9.65 11.03 27.31
N LEU A 637 9.23 10.15 28.22
CA LEU A 637 9.69 10.16 29.62
C LEU A 637 11.12 9.63 29.72
N SER A 638 11.93 10.28 30.58
CA SER A 638 13.24 9.75 30.91
C SER A 638 13.13 8.43 31.70
N PRO A 639 14.12 7.53 31.60
CA PRO A 639 14.11 6.25 32.33
C PRO A 639 13.98 6.38 33.85
N ASP A 640 14.44 7.48 34.45
CA ASP A 640 14.29 7.81 35.88
C ASP A 640 12.94 8.48 36.21
N GLY A 641 12.13 8.80 35.17
CA GLY A 641 10.84 9.45 35.30
C GLY A 641 10.89 10.92 35.69
N ARG A 642 12.06 11.56 35.75
CA ARG A 642 12.24 12.97 36.14
C ARG A 642 11.87 13.94 35.05
N TYR A 643 12.23 13.62 33.80
CA TYR A 643 12.09 14.53 32.67
C TYR A 643 11.10 14.03 31.62
N ILE A 644 10.46 14.96 30.90
CA ILE A 644 9.76 14.68 29.66
C ILE A 644 10.45 15.50 28.58
N VAL A 645 10.93 14.86 27.51
CA VAL A 645 11.34 15.52 26.30
C VAL A 645 10.18 15.53 25.31
N ALA A 646 10.00 16.62 24.58
CA ALA A 646 8.96 16.78 23.58
C ALA A 646 9.40 17.71 22.44
N ILE A 647 8.72 17.61 21.32
CA ILE A 647 8.99 18.40 20.12
C ILE A 647 7.97 19.54 20.04
N ARG A 648 8.42 20.74 19.63
CA ARG A 648 7.52 21.82 19.30
C ARG A 648 6.81 21.52 17.97
N LEU A 649 5.55 21.94 17.81
CA LEU A 649 4.73 21.63 16.62
C LEU A 649 5.36 22.06 15.28
N ASP A 650 6.17 23.11 15.27
CA ASP A 650 6.93 23.55 14.09
C ASP A 650 8.20 22.72 13.84
N GLN A 651 8.44 21.68 14.65
CA GLN A 651 9.62 20.80 14.62
C GLN A 651 10.98 21.54 14.74
N ARG A 652 11.00 22.78 15.20
CA ARG A 652 12.20 23.64 15.28
C ARG A 652 12.83 23.70 16.66
N ALA A 653 12.34 22.94 17.61
CA ALA A 653 12.92 22.90 18.94
C ALA A 653 12.61 21.59 19.66
N LEU A 654 13.59 21.12 20.43
CA LEU A 654 13.43 20.06 21.43
C LEU A 654 13.27 20.73 22.80
N MET A 655 12.19 20.37 23.47
CA MET A 655 11.77 20.92 24.75
C MET A 655 11.96 19.90 25.86
N LEU A 656 12.39 20.34 27.03
CA LEU A 656 12.55 19.51 28.24
C LEU A 656 11.68 20.03 29.37
N PHE A 657 10.85 19.17 29.92
CA PHE A 657 10.07 19.42 31.13
C PHE A 657 10.76 18.78 32.35
N ASP A 658 11.15 19.57 33.34
CA ASP A 658 11.55 19.05 34.64
C ASP A 658 10.30 18.92 35.52
N ARG A 659 9.89 17.69 35.80
CA ARG A 659 8.69 17.39 36.60
C ARG A 659 8.80 17.83 38.05
N THR A 660 10.01 18.01 38.56
CA THR A 660 10.24 18.55 39.93
C THR A 660 10.10 20.06 39.98
N ALA A 661 10.59 20.75 38.92
CA ALA A 661 10.50 22.17 38.80
C ALA A 661 9.21 22.64 38.11
N GLU A 662 8.43 21.73 37.55
CA GLU A 662 7.21 21.96 36.76
C GLU A 662 7.40 22.99 35.64
N ARG A 663 8.54 22.94 34.96
CA ARG A 663 8.92 23.94 33.98
C ARG A 663 9.48 23.33 32.70
N TRP A 664 9.05 23.90 31.56
CA TRP A 664 9.60 23.65 30.25
C TRP A 664 10.80 24.52 29.94
N THR A 665 11.83 23.95 29.32
CA THR A 665 13.02 24.68 28.80
C THR A 665 13.35 24.17 27.40
N THR A 666 13.81 25.06 26.52
CA THR A 666 14.35 24.66 25.23
C THR A 666 15.76 24.11 25.43
N ILE A 667 16.02 22.87 25.02
CA ILE A 667 17.36 22.28 25.10
C ILE A 667 18.08 22.21 23.76
N SER A 668 17.33 22.28 22.64
CA SER A 668 17.90 22.37 21.29
C SER A 668 16.98 23.21 20.40
N THR A 669 17.63 23.99 19.49
CA THR A 669 16.97 24.74 18.41
C THR A 669 17.20 24.09 17.02
N HIS A 670 17.82 22.93 16.98
CA HIS A 670 17.82 22.11 15.77
C HIS A 670 16.41 21.59 15.49
N GLY A 671 16.12 21.33 14.23
CA GLY A 671 14.92 20.59 13.86
C GLY A 671 14.89 19.26 14.61
N ALA A 672 13.72 18.85 15.07
CA ALA A 672 13.63 17.66 15.92
C ALA A 672 12.48 16.73 15.49
N GLY A 673 12.81 15.45 15.36
CA GLY A 673 11.86 14.37 15.17
C GLY A 673 12.35 13.10 15.88
N ASP A 674 11.42 12.23 16.23
CA ASP A 674 11.66 10.92 16.80
C ASP A 674 12.63 10.90 18.01
N PRO A 675 12.37 11.68 19.09
CA PRO A 675 13.28 11.71 20.24
C PRO A 675 13.28 10.38 20.98
N ILE A 676 14.47 9.89 21.33
CA ILE A 676 14.67 8.62 22.04
C ILE A 676 15.68 8.83 23.15
N TRP A 677 15.33 8.47 24.40
CA TRP A 677 16.27 8.50 25.52
C TRP A 677 17.33 7.39 25.41
N SER A 678 18.57 7.72 25.78
CA SER A 678 19.56 6.70 26.13
C SER A 678 19.10 5.89 27.34
N ARG A 679 19.53 4.64 27.46
CA ARG A 679 19.11 3.74 28.56
C ARG A 679 19.50 4.28 29.94
N ASP A 680 20.63 5.01 30.03
CA ASP A 680 21.09 5.64 31.27
C ASP A 680 20.37 6.95 31.60
N GLY A 681 19.46 7.43 30.75
CA GLY A 681 18.69 8.67 30.92
C GLY A 681 19.51 9.96 30.83
N ARG A 682 20.79 9.90 30.39
CA ARG A 682 21.69 11.05 30.35
C ARG A 682 21.73 11.76 29.00
N SER A 683 21.17 11.16 27.96
CA SER A 683 21.15 11.73 26.64
C SER A 683 19.85 11.45 25.92
N VAL A 684 19.51 12.30 24.94
CA VAL A 684 18.42 12.09 23.99
C VAL A 684 18.99 12.08 22.59
N TYR A 685 18.64 11.09 21.82
CA TYR A 685 18.88 11.02 20.39
C TYR A 685 17.66 11.57 19.65
N PHE A 686 17.85 12.32 18.61
CA PHE A 686 16.78 12.85 17.76
C PHE A 686 17.29 13.11 16.34
N GLN A 687 16.38 13.14 15.38
CA GLN A 687 16.73 13.42 13.98
C GLN A 687 16.24 14.81 13.58
N ASP A 688 17.09 15.57 12.89
CA ASP A 688 16.71 16.86 12.31
C ASP A 688 16.22 16.64 10.87
N PHE A 689 14.90 16.67 10.68
CA PHE A 689 14.29 16.49 9.36
C PHE A 689 14.34 17.76 8.50
N LEU A 690 14.67 18.91 9.08
CA LEU A 690 14.72 20.20 8.40
C LEU A 690 16.12 20.53 7.86
N GLU A 691 17.17 19.89 8.41
CA GLU A 691 18.54 20.07 7.96
C GLU A 691 18.87 19.16 6.79
N VAL A 692 19.60 19.68 5.80
CA VAL A 692 20.07 18.89 4.65
C VAL A 692 20.88 17.68 5.13
N GLY A 693 20.52 16.51 4.63
CA GLY A 693 21.12 15.23 5.05
C GLY A 693 20.51 14.66 6.32
N LYS A 694 19.47 15.28 6.87
CA LYS A 694 18.63 14.81 7.98
C LYS A 694 19.46 14.22 9.14
N PRO A 695 20.43 14.94 9.71
CA PRO A 695 21.36 14.39 10.69
C PRO A 695 20.68 13.87 11.94
N ILE A 696 21.28 12.83 12.55
CA ILE A 696 20.92 12.36 13.88
C ILE A 696 21.84 13.04 14.88
N TYR A 697 21.24 13.65 15.88
CA TYR A 697 21.91 14.31 16.99
C TYR A 697 21.75 13.52 18.29
N ARG A 698 22.75 13.67 19.16
CA ARG A 698 22.72 13.27 20.57
C ARG A 698 22.86 14.51 21.42
N ILE A 699 21.96 14.73 22.37
CA ILE A 699 22.03 15.84 23.31
C ILE A 699 22.14 15.32 24.74
N SER A 700 23.12 15.83 25.49
CA SER A 700 23.26 15.52 26.92
C SER A 700 22.23 16.26 27.78
N VAL A 701 21.64 15.58 28.75
CA VAL A 701 20.62 16.15 29.64
C VAL A 701 21.13 16.10 31.08
N PRO A 702 21.04 17.21 31.83
CA PRO A 702 20.41 18.48 31.49
C PRO A 702 21.32 19.50 30.77
N ASP A 703 22.58 19.18 30.50
CA ASP A 703 23.66 20.14 30.11
C ASP A 703 23.45 20.77 28.75
N GLY A 704 22.60 20.18 27.89
CA GLY A 704 22.28 20.70 26.56
C GLY A 704 23.42 20.60 25.53
N ARG A 705 24.48 19.82 25.79
CA ARG A 705 25.58 19.64 24.84
C ARG A 705 25.11 18.76 23.66
N VAL A 706 25.13 19.34 22.46
CA VAL A 706 24.70 18.66 21.24
C VAL A 706 25.91 18.10 20.48
N GLU A 707 25.78 16.86 20.02
CA GLU A 707 26.75 16.16 19.18
C GLU A 707 26.03 15.52 17.98
N ARG A 708 26.53 15.76 16.77
CA ARG A 708 26.03 15.07 15.57
C ARG A 708 26.64 13.69 15.45
N THR A 709 25.80 12.65 15.44
CA THR A 709 26.25 11.25 15.40
C THR A 709 26.28 10.68 14.00
N SER A 710 25.36 11.06 13.12
CA SER A 710 25.29 10.56 11.75
C SER A 710 24.48 11.44 10.82
N THR A 711 24.63 11.21 9.51
CA THR A 711 23.87 11.84 8.43
C THR A 711 23.58 10.83 7.34
N ILE A 712 22.72 11.16 6.36
CA ILE A 712 22.46 10.31 5.19
C ILE A 712 23.74 9.92 4.42
N ASN A 713 24.78 10.75 4.48
CA ASN A 713 26.04 10.45 3.84
C ASN A 713 26.73 9.20 4.40
N ASN A 714 26.43 8.82 5.64
CA ASN A 714 26.90 7.59 6.26
C ASN A 714 26.22 6.33 5.69
N LEU A 715 25.08 6.52 4.99
CA LEU A 715 24.29 5.47 4.34
C LEU A 715 24.54 5.39 2.82
N ARG A 716 25.40 6.25 2.26
CA ARG A 716 25.73 6.24 0.82
C ARG A 716 26.17 4.89 0.26
N PRO A 717 26.92 4.03 1.00
CA PRO A 717 27.30 2.73 0.47
C PRO A 717 26.14 1.82 0.07
N ILE A 718 24.96 2.03 0.68
CA ILE A 718 23.73 1.29 0.38
C ILE A 718 22.77 2.07 -0.52
N LEU A 719 23.17 3.25 -1.02
CA LEU A 719 22.34 4.11 -1.90
C LEU A 719 20.97 4.48 -1.28
N ALA A 720 20.93 4.68 0.03
CA ALA A 720 19.69 5.10 0.69
C ALA A 720 19.24 6.46 0.16
N SER A 721 17.99 6.54 -0.29
CA SER A 721 17.33 7.78 -0.73
C SER A 721 16.81 8.58 0.45
N ASP A 722 16.39 7.89 1.51
CA ASP A 722 15.92 8.48 2.77
C ASP A 722 16.18 7.54 3.95
N TYR A 723 16.14 8.08 5.18
CA TYR A 723 16.23 7.29 6.40
C TYR A 723 15.57 7.96 7.59
N ARG A 724 15.14 7.16 8.56
CA ARG A 724 14.50 7.62 9.78
C ARG A 724 15.06 6.89 10.99
N LEU A 725 15.35 7.64 12.07
CA LEU A 725 15.70 7.05 13.38
C LEU A 725 14.46 6.37 13.95
N VAL A 726 14.55 5.06 14.21
CA VAL A 726 13.40 4.27 14.70
C VAL A 726 13.58 3.75 16.11
N SER A 727 14.80 3.43 16.52
CA SER A 727 15.08 2.86 17.86
C SER A 727 16.55 3.03 18.26
N LEU A 728 16.87 2.63 19.48
CA LEU A 728 18.24 2.42 19.94
C LEU A 728 18.44 0.94 20.31
N ALA A 729 19.41 0.29 19.67
CA ALA A 729 19.84 -1.05 20.03
C ALA A 729 20.59 -1.06 21.37
N PRO A 730 20.82 -2.23 21.98
CA PRO A 730 21.68 -2.35 23.16
C PRO A 730 23.03 -1.64 23.01
N GLY A 731 23.42 -0.85 24.03
CA GLY A 731 24.58 0.04 23.96
C GLY A 731 24.28 1.42 23.37
N ASP A 732 23.01 1.81 23.28
CA ASP A 732 22.52 3.08 22.76
C ASP A 732 22.95 3.36 21.30
N LEU A 733 23.03 2.30 20.49
CA LEU A 733 23.39 2.38 19.10
C LEU A 733 22.15 2.75 18.25
N PRO A 734 22.16 3.86 17.51
CA PRO A 734 21.05 4.23 16.65
C PRO A 734 20.69 3.13 15.65
N VAL A 735 19.40 2.81 15.58
CA VAL A 735 18.81 1.98 14.53
C VAL A 735 17.96 2.86 13.63
N VAL A 736 18.21 2.75 12.35
CA VAL A 736 17.50 3.53 11.34
C VAL A 736 16.77 2.61 10.37
N SER A 737 15.60 3.03 9.95
CA SER A 737 14.92 2.49 8.78
C SER A 737 15.40 3.28 7.57
N ALA A 738 16.17 2.65 6.70
CA ALA A 738 16.71 3.25 5.50
C ALA A 738 15.90 2.77 4.30
N ARG A 739 15.54 3.69 3.44
CA ARG A 739 14.83 3.40 2.21
C ARG A 739 15.79 3.49 1.03
N THR A 740 15.89 2.42 0.28
CA THR A 740 16.51 2.44 -1.04
C THR A 740 15.40 2.41 -2.08
N SER A 741 15.27 3.44 -2.87
CA SER A 741 14.28 3.48 -3.95
C SER A 741 14.96 3.78 -5.28
N THR A 742 14.60 3.00 -6.28
CA THR A 742 14.89 3.31 -7.68
C THR A 742 13.56 3.67 -8.34
N VAL A 743 13.46 4.92 -8.76
CA VAL A 743 12.25 5.44 -9.40
C VAL A 743 12.60 5.89 -10.81
N ASN A 744 11.84 5.40 -11.77
CA ASN A 744 12.02 5.77 -13.18
C ASN A 744 10.68 6.10 -13.83
N LEU A 745 10.74 6.81 -14.95
CA LEU A 745 9.60 7.09 -15.78
C LEU A 745 9.31 5.92 -16.71
N TYR A 746 8.02 5.60 -16.83
CA TYR A 746 7.50 4.56 -17.71
C TYR A 746 6.34 5.11 -18.55
N SER A 747 6.01 4.41 -19.61
CA SER A 747 4.81 4.69 -20.41
C SER A 747 4.06 3.42 -20.77
N ILE A 748 2.77 3.59 -21.02
CA ILE A 748 1.86 2.57 -21.50
C ILE A 748 0.97 3.20 -22.59
N ASP A 749 0.70 2.46 -23.65
CA ASP A 749 -0.25 2.89 -24.67
C ASP A 749 -1.58 2.16 -24.47
N LEU A 750 -2.66 2.91 -24.27
CA LEU A 750 -3.98 2.35 -23.99
C LEU A 750 -4.74 1.93 -25.27
N ASP A 751 -4.24 2.27 -26.47
CA ASP A 751 -4.82 1.87 -27.77
C ASP A 751 -4.31 0.49 -28.23
N GLU A 752 -3.20 0.00 -27.74
CA GLU A 752 -2.68 -1.33 -28.04
C GLU A 752 -3.54 -2.43 -27.41
N ARG A 753 -4.65 -2.77 -28.07
CA ARG A 753 -5.53 -3.89 -27.69
C ARG A 753 -5.43 -5.05 -28.67
#